data_1cc493c618137eedb0c48e429d28d949
#
_entry.id   1cc493c618137eedb0c48e429d28d949
#
_cell.length_a   1.000
_cell.length_b   1.000
_cell.length_c   1.000
_cell.angle_alpha   90.00
_cell.angle_beta   90.00
_cell.angle_gamma   90.00
#
_symmetry.space_group_name_H-M   'P 1'
#
loop_
_entity.id
_entity.type
_entity.pdbx_description
1 polymer ?
#
loop_
_entity_poly.entity_id
_entity_poly.type
_entity_poly.pdbx_seq_one_letter_code
_entity_poly.pdbx_strand_id
1 'polypeptide(L)'
;MAREFSLEKTRNIGIMAHIDAGKTTTTERILFYTGRIHKIGETHEGASQMDWMEQEQERGITITSAATTAQWKGYRVNIIDTPGHVDFTVEVERSLRVLDGAVAVLDAQSGVEPQTETVWRQATTYGVPRVVFVNKMDKIGADFLYSVGTLHERLAANAHPIQLPIGAEDTFEGIIDLIEMNALYYEDDLGNDPHIKEIPADLKDLADEYRGKLVEAVAELDEELMMKYLEGEEITKEELKAGIRKGTLNVEFYPVVCGTAFKNKGVQPMLDAVLDYLPAPTDVPAINGVLPDGEEAARHADDSEPFSSLAFKVMTDPYVGRLTFFRVYSGTLNSGSYVQNSTKGKRERVGRILQMHANHREEISIVYAGDIAAAVGLKDTTTWDTLCDEKEQIILESMEFPEPVIQVAIEPKSKADQDKMGQALAKLAEEDPTFRAETDQETGQTLISGMGELHLDILVDRMRREFRVEANVGDPQVSYRETFRKSAQVEGKFVRQSGGRGQYGHVWIEFGPNEEGKGFEFENAIVGGVVPREYIPAVQAGLEGALDNGVLAGYPLIDIKAKLYDGSYHDVDSNEMAFKVAASMALRNAAKKCDPVILEPMMAVEVVIPEEYLGDIMGNITSRRGRVDGMEARGNAQVVRAFVPLANMFGYATHLRSGTQGRGVYTMQFDHYEEVPKSIAEEIIKANGGNNKED
;
A
#
# COMPACT_ATOMS: atom_id res chain seq x y z
N MET A 1 0.80 28.07 22.85
CA MET A 1 2.27 28.08 22.95
C MET A 1 2.82 28.22 21.54
N ALA A 2 3.99 28.84 21.35
CA ALA A 2 4.60 28.83 20.01
C ALA A 2 5.06 27.41 19.67
N ARG A 3 4.99 27.02 18.39
CA ARG A 3 5.49 25.72 17.96
C ARG A 3 7.01 25.61 18.15
N GLU A 4 7.48 24.46 18.53
CA GLU A 4 8.91 24.20 18.82
C GLU A 4 9.75 24.24 17.54
N PHE A 5 9.25 23.65 16.44
CA PHE A 5 9.90 23.61 15.14
C PHE A 5 9.01 24.30 14.09
N SER A 6 9.59 25.13 13.24
CA SER A 6 8.85 25.69 12.11
C SER A 6 8.46 24.60 11.10
N LEU A 7 7.44 24.86 10.28
CA LEU A 7 7.02 23.96 9.20
C LEU A 7 8.17 23.61 8.26
N GLU A 8 8.99 24.59 7.89
CA GLU A 8 10.17 24.43 7.03
C GLU A 8 11.22 23.48 7.62
N LYS A 9 11.28 23.38 8.96
CA LYS A 9 12.17 22.47 9.69
C LYS A 9 11.51 21.17 10.13
N THR A 10 10.42 20.81 9.51
CA THR A 10 9.73 19.53 9.72
C THR A 10 9.89 18.65 8.48
N ARG A 11 10.10 17.35 8.68
CA ARG A 11 10.12 16.32 7.63
C ARG A 11 9.23 15.19 8.04
N ASN A 12 8.31 14.78 7.17
CA ASN A 12 7.45 13.63 7.35
C ASN A 12 7.87 12.58 6.33
N ILE A 13 8.62 11.58 6.77
CA ILE A 13 9.24 10.60 5.88
C ILE A 13 8.78 9.19 6.16
N GLY A 14 8.73 8.38 5.11
CA GLY A 14 8.60 6.94 5.18
C GLY A 14 9.91 6.24 4.88
N ILE A 15 10.10 5.06 5.48
CA ILE A 15 11.17 4.15 5.10
C ILE A 15 10.53 3.00 4.34
N MET A 16 10.85 2.89 3.06
CA MET A 16 10.34 1.84 2.18
C MET A 16 11.48 0.95 1.69
N ALA A 17 11.25 -0.36 1.67
CA ALA A 17 12.28 -1.31 1.29
C ALA A 17 11.67 -2.65 0.89
N HIS A 18 12.42 -3.44 0.13
CA HIS A 18 12.18 -4.88 0.01
C HIS A 18 12.42 -5.59 1.34
N ILE A 19 11.85 -6.79 1.51
CA ILE A 19 12.11 -7.67 2.66
C ILE A 19 13.62 -7.87 2.78
N ASP A 20 14.13 -7.82 4.00
CA ASP A 20 15.55 -7.99 4.34
C ASP A 20 16.51 -6.96 3.72
N ALA A 21 16.06 -5.89 3.06
CA ALA A 21 16.98 -4.82 2.62
C ALA A 21 17.59 -4.00 3.76
N GLY A 22 17.13 -4.21 5.00
CA GLY A 22 17.64 -3.57 6.21
C GLY A 22 16.85 -2.34 6.64
N LYS A 23 15.56 -2.28 6.32
CA LYS A 23 14.64 -1.21 6.69
C LYS A 23 14.64 -0.94 8.20
N THR A 24 14.26 -1.93 9.01
CA THR A 24 14.18 -1.81 10.47
C THR A 24 15.53 -1.46 11.08
N THR A 25 16.62 -2.08 10.59
CA THR A 25 17.98 -1.74 11.03
C THR A 25 18.31 -0.28 10.76
N THR A 26 17.94 0.24 9.58
CA THR A 26 18.15 1.67 9.23
C THR A 26 17.36 2.58 10.17
N THR A 27 16.09 2.27 10.42
CA THR A 27 15.23 3.03 11.34
C THR A 27 15.78 3.04 12.76
N GLU A 28 16.23 1.89 13.29
CA GLU A 28 16.86 1.77 14.60
C GLU A 28 18.14 2.62 14.71
N ARG A 29 18.97 2.70 13.64
CA ARG A 29 20.16 3.55 13.61
C ARG A 29 19.81 5.04 13.57
N ILE A 30 18.76 5.41 12.86
CA ILE A 30 18.24 6.79 12.89
C ILE A 30 17.84 7.16 14.33
N LEU A 31 17.10 6.30 15.02
CA LEU A 31 16.70 6.52 16.41
C LEU A 31 17.90 6.62 17.38
N PHE A 32 18.93 5.82 17.15
CA PHE A 32 20.15 5.88 17.93
C PHE A 32 20.91 7.20 17.76
N TYR A 33 21.20 7.61 16.51
CA TYR A 33 21.91 8.85 16.24
C TYR A 33 21.14 10.10 16.63
N THR A 34 19.83 10.06 16.64
CA THR A 34 18.96 11.15 17.10
C THR A 34 18.76 11.14 18.62
N GLY A 35 19.41 10.24 19.36
CA GLY A 35 19.38 10.17 20.83
C GLY A 35 18.04 9.69 21.41
N ARG A 36 17.18 9.09 20.59
CA ARG A 36 15.89 8.55 21.04
C ARG A 36 16.01 7.21 21.73
N ILE A 37 17.00 6.42 21.35
CA ILE A 37 17.37 5.17 22.03
C ILE A 37 18.84 5.24 22.45
N HIS A 38 19.15 4.64 23.60
CA HIS A 38 20.50 4.64 24.16
C HIS A 38 21.29 3.36 23.83
N LYS A 39 20.61 2.33 23.36
CA LYS A 39 21.19 1.05 22.98
C LYS A 39 20.63 0.64 21.65
N ILE A 40 21.50 0.23 20.75
CA ILE A 40 21.13 -0.29 19.45
C ILE A 40 20.39 -1.62 19.64
N GLY A 41 19.16 -1.72 19.12
CA GLY A 41 18.40 -2.96 19.03
C GLY A 41 18.76 -3.70 17.75
N GLU A 42 19.12 -4.99 17.87
CA GLU A 42 19.34 -5.85 16.71
C GLU A 42 18.05 -6.59 16.36
N THR A 43 17.64 -6.51 15.11
CA THR A 43 16.40 -7.15 14.61
C THR A 43 16.44 -8.67 14.75
N HIS A 44 17.59 -9.27 14.51
CA HIS A 44 17.78 -10.73 14.63
C HIS A 44 17.69 -11.24 16.07
N GLU A 45 17.84 -10.36 17.06
CA GLU A 45 17.71 -10.70 18.49
C GLU A 45 16.33 -10.36 19.05
N GLY A 46 15.40 -9.88 18.23
CA GLY A 46 14.07 -9.43 18.66
C GLY A 46 14.10 -8.19 19.57
N ALA A 47 15.18 -7.40 19.52
CA ALA A 47 15.42 -6.25 20.39
C ALA A 47 15.03 -4.91 19.74
N SER A 48 14.44 -4.92 18.54
CA SER A 48 14.00 -3.73 17.84
C SER A 48 12.91 -2.98 18.60
N GLN A 49 13.02 -1.66 18.66
CA GLN A 49 12.03 -0.80 19.33
C GLN A 49 10.85 -0.46 18.38
N MET A 50 11.06 -0.55 17.08
CA MET A 50 10.03 -0.26 16.07
C MET A 50 9.13 -1.47 15.82
N ASP A 51 9.67 -2.68 15.79
CA ASP A 51 8.92 -3.92 15.71
C ASP A 51 8.46 -4.32 17.11
N TRP A 52 7.37 -3.73 17.57
CA TRP A 52 6.89 -3.88 18.96
C TRP A 52 5.98 -5.09 19.18
N MET A 53 5.41 -5.64 18.09
CA MET A 53 4.59 -6.84 18.17
C MET A 53 5.46 -8.08 18.33
N GLU A 54 5.05 -9.01 19.21
CA GLU A 54 5.74 -10.29 19.36
C GLU A 54 5.90 -11.04 18.02
N GLN A 55 4.90 -10.96 17.17
CA GLN A 55 4.88 -11.57 15.83
C GLN A 55 5.91 -10.95 14.87
N GLU A 56 6.11 -9.63 14.93
CA GLU A 56 7.15 -8.94 14.18
C GLU A 56 8.53 -9.40 14.60
N GLN A 57 8.75 -9.48 15.92
CA GLN A 57 10.02 -9.93 16.51
C GLN A 57 10.32 -11.41 16.23
N GLU A 58 9.30 -12.28 16.35
CA GLU A 58 9.45 -13.72 16.07
C GLU A 58 9.71 -14.01 14.59
N ARG A 59 9.09 -13.25 13.69
CA ARG A 59 9.19 -13.46 12.24
C ARG A 59 10.29 -12.63 11.57
N GLY A 60 10.81 -11.61 12.28
CA GLY A 60 11.82 -10.69 11.76
C GLY A 60 11.29 -9.77 10.63
N ILE A 61 9.98 -9.53 10.57
CA ILE A 61 9.33 -8.68 9.55
C ILE A 61 8.46 -7.62 10.20
N THR A 62 8.43 -6.42 9.65
CA THR A 62 7.47 -5.40 10.03
C THR A 62 6.10 -5.73 9.43
N ILE A 63 5.09 -5.81 10.27
CA ILE A 63 3.70 -6.14 9.91
C ILE A 63 2.86 -4.87 9.85
N THR A 64 2.99 -4.02 10.88
CA THR A 64 2.23 -2.79 10.99
C THR A 64 3.14 -1.57 10.91
N SER A 65 2.69 -0.51 10.24
CA SER A 65 3.44 0.75 10.24
C SER A 65 3.54 1.32 11.65
N ALA A 66 4.75 1.74 12.02
CA ALA A 66 5.01 2.41 13.30
C ALA A 66 5.44 3.85 13.04
N ALA A 67 4.87 4.78 13.80
CA ALA A 67 5.21 6.19 13.71
C ALA A 67 6.10 6.61 14.89
N THR A 68 7.18 7.31 14.60
CA THR A 68 8.07 7.88 15.61
C THR A 68 8.55 9.27 15.24
N THR A 69 8.95 10.04 16.23
CA THR A 69 9.48 11.39 16.02
C THR A 69 10.91 11.47 16.53
N ALA A 70 11.80 11.97 15.69
CA ALA A 70 13.21 12.20 15.97
C ALA A 70 13.59 13.68 15.75
N GLN A 71 14.76 14.06 16.22
CA GLN A 71 15.31 15.40 16.00
C GLN A 71 16.74 15.27 15.46
N TRP A 72 17.02 15.93 14.34
CA TRP A 72 18.36 15.95 13.76
C TRP A 72 18.75 17.37 13.31
N LYS A 73 19.91 17.85 13.74
CA LYS A 73 20.45 19.17 13.39
C LYS A 73 19.43 20.32 13.48
N GLY A 74 18.57 20.31 14.48
CA GLY A 74 17.54 21.34 14.69
C GLY A 74 16.30 21.21 13.80
N TYR A 75 16.12 20.06 13.15
CA TYR A 75 14.91 19.66 12.42
C TYR A 75 14.15 18.60 13.18
N ARG A 76 12.84 18.61 13.05
CA ARG A 76 11.96 17.54 13.47
C ARG A 76 11.73 16.58 12.32
N VAL A 77 11.97 15.30 12.53
CA VAL A 77 11.77 14.25 11.55
C VAL A 77 10.75 13.26 12.10
N ASN A 78 9.56 13.24 11.53
CA ASN A 78 8.57 12.23 11.78
C ASN A 78 8.81 11.08 10.81
N ILE A 79 8.93 9.88 11.32
CA ILE A 79 9.26 8.68 10.54
C ILE A 79 8.10 7.71 10.66
N ILE A 80 7.60 7.24 9.53
CA ILE A 80 6.68 6.11 9.47
C ILE A 80 7.45 4.94 8.87
N ASP A 81 7.66 3.91 9.68
CA ASP A 81 8.23 2.65 9.23
C ASP A 81 7.14 1.82 8.58
N THR A 82 7.30 1.47 7.30
CA THR A 82 6.27 0.77 6.51
C THR A 82 6.59 -0.71 6.40
N PRO A 83 5.58 -1.62 6.33
CA PRO A 83 5.84 -3.03 6.06
C PRO A 83 6.57 -3.24 4.73
N GLY A 84 7.38 -4.28 4.65
CA GLY A 84 8.08 -4.66 3.41
C GLY A 84 7.43 -5.83 2.67
N HIS A 85 6.39 -6.46 3.22
CA HIS A 85 5.78 -7.65 2.66
C HIS A 85 4.56 -7.33 1.78
N VAL A 86 4.40 -8.05 0.67
CA VAL A 86 3.32 -7.83 -0.31
C VAL A 86 1.91 -7.96 0.25
N ASP A 87 1.69 -8.81 1.24
CA ASP A 87 0.39 -8.96 1.89
C ASP A 87 -0.05 -7.70 2.65
N PHE A 88 0.89 -6.77 2.88
CA PHE A 88 0.69 -5.50 3.58
C PHE A 88 0.87 -4.28 2.69
N THR A 89 0.76 -4.43 1.37
CA THR A 89 0.89 -3.31 0.41
C THR A 89 -0.06 -2.15 0.70
N VAL A 90 -1.25 -2.45 1.22
CA VAL A 90 -2.22 -1.42 1.62
C VAL A 90 -1.71 -0.59 2.82
N GLU A 91 -1.00 -1.21 3.76
CA GLU A 91 -0.38 -0.49 4.87
C GLU A 91 0.74 0.45 4.37
N VAL A 92 1.49 0.01 3.35
CA VAL A 92 2.49 0.86 2.67
C VAL A 92 1.81 2.02 1.97
N GLU A 93 0.75 1.75 1.22
CA GLU A 93 0.00 2.75 0.46
C GLU A 93 -0.63 3.81 1.38
N ARG A 94 -1.23 3.37 2.49
CA ARG A 94 -1.72 4.26 3.55
C ARG A 94 -0.63 5.18 4.09
N SER A 95 0.54 4.62 4.32
CA SER A 95 1.68 5.39 4.83
C SER A 95 2.16 6.41 3.80
N LEU A 96 2.34 6.00 2.54
CA LEU A 96 2.78 6.87 1.46
C LEU A 96 1.86 8.08 1.25
N ARG A 97 0.56 7.92 1.46
CA ARG A 97 -0.43 9.00 1.30
C ARG A 97 -0.28 10.12 2.33
N VAL A 98 0.20 9.80 3.53
CA VAL A 98 0.36 10.77 4.64
C VAL A 98 1.79 11.28 4.79
N LEU A 99 2.71 10.82 3.97
CA LEU A 99 4.11 11.23 3.97
C LEU A 99 4.35 12.35 2.97
N ASP A 100 5.36 13.17 3.26
CA ASP A 100 5.83 14.19 2.34
C ASP A 100 6.97 13.68 1.47
N GLY A 101 7.78 12.75 1.98
CA GLY A 101 8.89 12.14 1.27
C GLY A 101 9.20 10.74 1.79
N ALA A 102 10.08 10.03 1.12
CA ALA A 102 10.47 8.68 1.52
C ALA A 102 11.97 8.41 1.32
N VAL A 103 12.50 7.47 2.10
CA VAL A 103 13.81 6.86 1.90
C VAL A 103 13.58 5.45 1.35
N ALA A 104 14.05 5.21 0.13
CA ALA A 104 14.02 3.90 -0.49
C ALA A 104 15.32 3.15 -0.18
N VAL A 105 15.24 2.10 0.63
CA VAL A 105 16.40 1.30 1.04
C VAL A 105 16.54 0.11 0.10
N LEU A 106 17.70 0.00 -0.54
CA LEU A 106 18.07 -1.13 -1.41
C LEU A 106 19.17 -1.97 -0.77
N ASP A 107 19.16 -3.26 -1.02
CA ASP A 107 20.29 -4.14 -0.72
C ASP A 107 21.36 -3.98 -1.82
N ALA A 108 22.59 -3.64 -1.46
CA ALA A 108 23.68 -3.39 -2.39
C ALA A 108 24.03 -4.60 -3.27
N GLN A 109 23.67 -5.81 -2.87
CA GLN A 109 23.86 -7.02 -3.66
C GLN A 109 22.75 -7.21 -4.72
N SER A 110 21.51 -6.89 -4.35
CA SER A 110 20.34 -7.21 -5.18
C SER A 110 19.86 -6.02 -6.03
N GLY A 111 20.10 -4.79 -5.58
CA GLY A 111 19.55 -3.59 -6.20
C GLY A 111 18.02 -3.52 -6.09
N VAL A 112 17.36 -3.16 -7.18
CA VAL A 112 15.88 -3.12 -7.26
C VAL A 112 15.31 -4.53 -7.34
N GLU A 113 14.39 -4.84 -6.45
CA GLU A 113 13.69 -6.12 -6.35
C GLU A 113 12.18 -5.91 -6.58
N PRO A 114 11.37 -6.96 -6.86
CA PRO A 114 9.97 -6.80 -7.28
C PRO A 114 9.09 -6.00 -6.31
N GLN A 115 9.31 -6.16 -5.00
CA GLN A 115 8.59 -5.36 -4.02
C GLN A 115 9.01 -3.89 -4.07
N THR A 116 10.29 -3.62 -4.33
CA THR A 116 10.78 -2.26 -4.57
C THR A 116 10.05 -1.64 -5.76
N GLU A 117 9.87 -2.38 -6.86
CA GLU A 117 9.14 -1.90 -8.05
C GLU A 117 7.69 -1.52 -7.70
N THR A 118 7.00 -2.37 -6.93
CA THR A 118 5.62 -2.13 -6.51
C THR A 118 5.50 -0.86 -5.65
N VAL A 119 6.31 -0.77 -4.58
CA VAL A 119 6.28 0.38 -3.67
C VAL A 119 6.75 1.67 -4.37
N TRP A 120 7.73 1.54 -5.28
CA TRP A 120 8.20 2.66 -6.09
C TRP A 120 7.11 3.22 -6.99
N ARG A 121 6.35 2.35 -7.64
CA ARG A 121 5.21 2.71 -8.50
C ARG A 121 4.12 3.42 -7.69
N GLN A 122 3.77 2.88 -6.53
CA GLN A 122 2.82 3.52 -5.60
C GLN A 122 3.31 4.91 -5.18
N ALA A 123 4.58 5.04 -4.77
CA ALA A 123 5.17 6.33 -4.40
C ALA A 123 5.17 7.33 -5.58
N THR A 124 5.34 6.86 -6.81
CA THR A 124 5.24 7.69 -8.02
C THR A 124 3.80 8.15 -8.27
N THR A 125 2.83 7.26 -8.10
CA THR A 125 1.39 7.58 -8.24
C THR A 125 0.96 8.67 -7.26
N TYR A 126 1.48 8.64 -6.04
CA TYR A 126 1.20 9.67 -5.02
C TYR A 126 2.14 10.88 -5.07
N GLY A 127 3.05 10.94 -6.04
CA GLY A 127 3.97 12.06 -6.19
C GLY A 127 4.94 12.24 -5.01
N VAL A 128 5.33 11.14 -4.35
CA VAL A 128 6.20 11.18 -3.15
C VAL A 128 7.67 11.29 -3.57
N PRO A 129 8.37 12.39 -3.24
CA PRO A 129 9.82 12.55 -3.44
C PRO A 129 10.62 11.50 -2.66
N ARG A 130 11.73 11.04 -3.23
CA ARG A 130 12.53 9.95 -2.65
C ARG A 130 14.01 10.23 -2.67
N VAL A 131 14.68 9.82 -1.58
CA VAL A 131 16.13 9.61 -1.50
C VAL A 131 16.36 8.09 -1.50
N VAL A 132 17.33 7.62 -2.25
CA VAL A 132 17.68 6.20 -2.32
C VAL A 132 18.88 5.92 -1.43
N PHE A 133 18.78 4.94 -0.54
CA PHE A 133 19.86 4.48 0.33
C PHE A 133 20.26 3.05 -0.05
N VAL A 134 21.42 2.91 -0.71
CA VAL A 134 22.00 1.60 -1.01
C VAL A 134 22.71 1.09 0.25
N ASN A 135 22.04 0.19 0.94
CA ASN A 135 22.43 -0.37 2.23
C ASN A 135 23.20 -1.68 2.07
N LYS A 136 23.81 -2.14 3.14
CA LYS A 136 24.57 -3.41 3.21
C LYS A 136 25.80 -3.43 2.30
N MET A 137 26.51 -2.31 2.18
CA MET A 137 27.76 -2.24 1.45
C MET A 137 28.85 -3.16 1.99
N ASP A 138 28.67 -3.69 3.21
CA ASP A 138 29.54 -4.68 3.86
C ASP A 138 29.25 -6.14 3.50
N LYS A 139 28.18 -6.39 2.74
CA LYS A 139 27.75 -7.74 2.35
C LYS A 139 28.58 -8.27 1.18
N ILE A 140 28.89 -9.57 1.18
CA ILE A 140 29.57 -10.23 0.04
C ILE A 140 28.72 -10.06 -1.21
N GLY A 141 29.33 -9.62 -2.30
CA GLY A 141 28.65 -9.31 -3.58
C GLY A 141 27.99 -7.92 -3.63
N ALA A 142 28.26 -7.04 -2.66
CA ALA A 142 27.78 -5.68 -2.69
C ALA A 142 28.39 -4.88 -3.84
N ASP A 143 27.54 -4.32 -4.70
CA ASP A 143 27.94 -3.45 -5.82
C ASP A 143 27.01 -2.24 -5.89
N PHE A 144 27.56 -1.08 -5.55
CA PHE A 144 26.81 0.17 -5.54
C PHE A 144 26.39 0.61 -6.95
N LEU A 145 27.29 0.55 -7.91
CA LEU A 145 27.01 1.01 -9.27
C LEU A 145 26.03 0.09 -9.99
N TYR A 146 26.12 -1.21 -9.75
CA TYR A 146 25.08 -2.16 -10.19
C TYR A 146 23.71 -1.79 -9.62
N SER A 147 23.63 -1.53 -8.32
CA SER A 147 22.38 -1.13 -7.68
C SER A 147 21.78 0.15 -8.28
N VAL A 148 22.61 1.15 -8.58
CA VAL A 148 22.18 2.37 -9.29
C VAL A 148 21.72 2.04 -10.71
N GLY A 149 22.42 1.16 -11.43
CA GLY A 149 22.01 0.68 -12.75
C GLY A 149 20.62 0.06 -12.75
N THR A 150 20.28 -0.74 -11.73
CA THR A 150 18.93 -1.34 -11.62
C THR A 150 17.81 -0.31 -11.44
N LEU A 151 18.08 0.86 -10.87
CA LEU A 151 17.11 1.96 -10.78
C LEU A 151 16.76 2.50 -12.17
N HIS A 152 17.77 2.65 -13.03
CA HIS A 152 17.57 3.08 -14.42
C HIS A 152 16.86 2.01 -15.26
N GLU A 153 17.31 0.77 -15.17
CA GLU A 153 16.84 -0.32 -16.04
C GLU A 153 15.43 -0.80 -15.68
N ARG A 154 15.13 -0.94 -14.38
CA ARG A 154 13.87 -1.53 -13.92
C ARG A 154 12.80 -0.50 -13.61
N LEU A 155 13.20 0.70 -13.17
CA LEU A 155 12.27 1.73 -12.73
C LEU A 155 12.21 2.93 -13.67
N ALA A 156 13.08 2.98 -14.68
CA ALA A 156 13.31 4.16 -15.54
C ALA A 156 13.51 5.45 -14.71
N ALA A 157 14.11 5.31 -13.51
CA ALA A 157 14.27 6.40 -12.57
C ALA A 157 15.51 7.24 -12.93
N ASN A 158 15.38 8.55 -12.95
CA ASN A 158 16.50 9.50 -13.09
C ASN A 158 17.27 9.60 -11.76
N ALA A 159 17.96 8.51 -11.40
CA ALA A 159 18.64 8.35 -10.12
C ALA A 159 20.16 8.54 -10.30
N HIS A 160 20.75 9.44 -9.54
CA HIS A 160 22.16 9.74 -9.62
C HIS A 160 22.85 9.69 -8.25
N PRO A 161 24.05 9.08 -8.18
CA PRO A 161 24.86 9.12 -6.99
C PRO A 161 25.21 10.56 -6.56
N ILE A 162 24.96 10.89 -5.31
CA ILE A 162 25.52 12.06 -4.63
C ILE A 162 26.67 11.66 -3.72
N GLN A 163 26.89 10.36 -3.59
CA GLN A 163 27.97 9.72 -2.84
C GLN A 163 28.51 8.52 -3.60
N LEU A 164 29.77 8.17 -3.35
CA LEU A 164 30.36 6.92 -3.81
C LEU A 164 30.96 6.16 -2.61
N PRO A 165 30.92 4.83 -2.60
CA PRO A 165 31.54 4.05 -1.53
C PRO A 165 33.07 4.04 -1.65
N ILE A 166 33.77 3.98 -0.51
CA ILE A 166 35.20 3.69 -0.43
C ILE A 166 35.31 2.22 -0.01
N GLY A 167 35.64 1.36 -0.95
CA GLY A 167 35.64 -0.08 -0.79
C GLY A 167 34.24 -0.70 -0.88
N ALA A 168 34.18 -2.00 -0.80
CA ALA A 168 32.97 -2.80 -0.75
C ALA A 168 33.22 -4.06 0.09
N GLU A 169 32.18 -4.73 0.53
CA GLU A 169 32.27 -5.93 1.38
C GLU A 169 33.09 -5.65 2.66
N ASP A 170 34.05 -6.51 2.97
CA ASP A 170 34.91 -6.35 4.15
C ASP A 170 35.85 -5.13 4.07
N THR A 171 36.02 -4.56 2.87
CA THR A 171 36.86 -3.37 2.63
C THR A 171 36.08 -2.07 2.66
N PHE A 172 34.76 -2.10 2.91
CA PHE A 172 33.95 -0.89 3.00
C PHE A 172 34.31 -0.09 4.25
N GLU A 173 35.00 1.02 4.07
CA GLU A 173 35.51 1.84 5.17
C GLU A 173 35.01 3.28 5.20
N GLY A 174 34.46 3.80 4.10
CA GLY A 174 34.06 5.19 4.02
C GLY A 174 33.19 5.53 2.81
N ILE A 175 32.93 6.81 2.67
CA ILE A 175 32.04 7.37 1.64
C ILE A 175 32.70 8.62 1.06
N ILE A 176 32.67 8.77 -0.27
CA ILE A 176 33.01 10.00 -0.96
C ILE A 176 31.74 10.84 -1.12
N ASP A 177 31.78 12.07 -0.65
CA ASP A 177 30.72 13.07 -0.90
C ASP A 177 31.02 13.79 -2.22
N LEU A 178 30.18 13.61 -3.22
CA LEU A 178 30.35 14.22 -4.55
C LEU A 178 29.95 15.69 -4.60
N ILE A 179 29.30 16.21 -3.57
CA ILE A 179 28.91 17.62 -3.49
C ILE A 179 30.04 18.42 -2.82
N GLU A 180 30.52 17.92 -1.68
CA GLU A 180 31.60 18.56 -0.94
C GLU A 180 33.00 18.20 -1.50
N MET A 181 33.11 17.13 -2.32
CA MET A 181 34.34 16.57 -2.87
C MET A 181 35.38 16.24 -1.79
N ASN A 182 34.93 15.52 -0.79
CA ASN A 182 35.75 14.99 0.29
C ASN A 182 35.37 13.54 0.61
N ALA A 183 36.11 12.92 1.50
CA ALA A 183 35.88 11.53 1.95
C ALA A 183 35.55 11.50 3.45
N LEU A 184 34.55 10.70 3.82
CA LEU A 184 34.13 10.44 5.19
C LEU A 184 34.58 9.02 5.57
N TYR A 185 35.41 8.90 6.62
CA TYR A 185 35.89 7.64 7.15
C TYR A 185 35.31 7.37 8.53
N TYR A 186 34.95 6.14 8.79
CA TYR A 186 34.41 5.66 10.07
C TYR A 186 35.46 4.83 10.77
N GLU A 187 36.03 5.37 11.85
CA GLU A 187 37.11 4.74 12.62
C GLU A 187 36.61 4.01 13.87
N ASP A 188 35.42 4.37 14.36
CA ASP A 188 34.78 3.73 15.52
C ASP A 188 33.64 2.77 15.09
N ASP A 189 33.41 1.71 15.88
CA ASP A 189 32.37 0.71 15.60
C ASP A 189 30.95 1.27 15.70
N LEU A 190 30.74 2.39 16.41
CA LEU A 190 29.46 3.03 16.56
C LEU A 190 29.20 4.12 15.51
N GLY A 191 30.21 4.48 14.70
CA GLY A 191 30.09 5.48 13.64
C GLY A 191 29.70 6.89 14.13
N ASN A 192 30.03 7.24 15.38
CA ASN A 192 29.56 8.50 15.98
C ASN A 192 30.23 9.73 15.41
N ASP A 193 31.46 9.63 14.97
CA ASP A 193 32.26 10.77 14.52
C ASP A 193 33.03 10.43 13.23
N PRO A 194 32.40 10.57 12.06
CA PRO A 194 33.08 10.33 10.80
C PRO A 194 34.14 11.40 10.55
N HIS A 195 35.36 10.97 10.24
CA HIS A 195 36.48 11.84 9.95
C HIS A 195 36.50 12.27 8.48
N ILE A 196 36.55 13.58 8.25
CA ILE A 196 36.67 14.16 6.91
C ILE A 196 38.15 14.10 6.48
N LYS A 197 38.41 13.47 5.34
CA LYS A 197 39.72 13.36 4.71
C LYS A 197 39.64 13.72 3.23
N GLU A 198 40.80 13.85 2.58
CA GLU A 198 40.86 13.99 1.13
C GLU A 198 40.43 12.67 0.45
N ILE A 199 39.85 12.78 -0.76
CA ILE A 199 39.49 11.63 -1.57
C ILE A 199 40.75 10.81 -1.88
N PRO A 200 40.73 9.48 -1.72
CA PRO A 200 41.84 8.62 -2.10
C PRO A 200 42.26 8.85 -3.55
N ALA A 201 43.58 8.87 -3.79
CA ALA A 201 44.15 9.23 -5.10
C ALA A 201 43.68 8.28 -6.24
N ASP A 202 43.46 7.01 -5.92
CA ASP A 202 42.95 5.96 -6.82
C ASP A 202 41.43 6.08 -7.13
N LEU A 203 40.67 6.79 -6.31
CA LEU A 203 39.24 7.04 -6.50
C LEU A 203 38.94 8.46 -7.00
N LYS A 204 39.93 9.31 -7.13
CA LYS A 204 39.73 10.70 -7.50
C LYS A 204 39.15 10.86 -8.90
N ASP A 205 39.70 10.14 -9.89
CA ASP A 205 39.20 10.19 -11.26
C ASP A 205 37.76 9.72 -11.36
N LEU A 206 37.37 8.67 -10.61
CA LEU A 206 36.02 8.18 -10.51
C LEU A 206 35.07 9.22 -9.85
N ALA A 207 35.54 9.88 -8.79
CA ALA A 207 34.76 10.92 -8.11
C ALA A 207 34.55 12.13 -9.05
N ASP A 208 35.57 12.54 -9.79
CA ASP A 208 35.46 13.65 -10.74
C ASP A 208 34.51 13.29 -11.91
N GLU A 209 34.54 12.06 -12.41
CA GLU A 209 33.61 11.56 -13.43
C GLU A 209 32.15 11.61 -12.94
N TYR A 210 31.87 11.03 -11.77
CA TYR A 210 30.52 10.99 -11.24
C TYR A 210 30.02 12.36 -10.77
N ARG A 211 30.91 13.24 -10.31
CA ARG A 211 30.60 14.65 -10.07
C ARG A 211 30.17 15.35 -11.36
N GLY A 212 30.87 15.09 -12.46
CA GLY A 212 30.51 15.62 -13.79
C GLY A 212 29.13 15.15 -14.24
N LYS A 213 28.85 13.85 -14.15
CA LYS A 213 27.54 13.28 -14.46
C LYS A 213 26.42 13.85 -13.58
N LEU A 214 26.69 14.06 -12.29
CA LEU A 214 25.73 14.66 -11.37
C LEU A 214 25.40 16.10 -11.76
N VAL A 215 26.42 16.91 -12.06
CA VAL A 215 26.25 18.31 -12.49
C VAL A 215 25.45 18.39 -13.80
N GLU A 216 25.77 17.54 -14.77
CA GLU A 216 25.04 17.44 -16.05
C GLU A 216 23.56 17.11 -15.83
N ALA A 217 23.27 16.04 -15.07
CA ALA A 217 21.90 15.61 -14.78
C ALA A 217 21.07 16.66 -14.02
N VAL A 218 21.69 17.42 -13.12
CA VAL A 218 21.01 18.49 -12.41
C VAL A 218 20.81 19.73 -13.30
N ALA A 219 21.78 20.04 -14.18
CA ALA A 219 21.64 21.12 -15.13
C ALA A 219 20.47 20.90 -16.10
N GLU A 220 20.18 19.67 -16.49
CA GLU A 220 19.02 19.34 -17.34
C GLU A 220 17.67 19.67 -16.72
N LEU A 221 17.60 19.81 -15.39
CA LEU A 221 16.35 20.09 -14.66
C LEU A 221 16.05 21.59 -14.50
N ASP A 222 16.99 22.47 -14.86
CA ASP A 222 16.86 23.90 -14.62
C ASP A 222 17.50 24.70 -15.75
N GLU A 223 16.72 25.56 -16.42
CA GLU A 223 17.18 26.36 -17.58
C GLU A 223 18.37 27.26 -17.24
N GLU A 224 18.41 27.84 -16.05
CA GLU A 224 19.49 28.73 -15.63
C GLU A 224 20.78 27.94 -15.38
N LEU A 225 20.69 26.77 -14.74
CA LEU A 225 21.83 25.88 -14.54
C LEU A 225 22.32 25.27 -15.85
N MET A 226 21.40 24.96 -16.78
CA MET A 226 21.74 24.47 -18.11
C MET A 226 22.54 25.50 -18.89
N MET A 227 22.14 26.78 -18.86
CA MET A 227 22.89 27.84 -19.52
C MET A 227 24.30 27.98 -18.96
N LYS A 228 24.45 28.02 -17.64
CA LYS A 228 25.78 28.04 -16.99
C LYS A 228 26.64 26.84 -17.40
N TYR A 229 26.06 25.66 -17.40
CA TYR A 229 26.78 24.43 -17.81
C TYR A 229 27.27 24.50 -19.24
N LEU A 230 26.42 24.94 -20.19
CA LEU A 230 26.79 25.10 -21.61
C LEU A 230 27.81 26.20 -21.86
N GLU A 231 27.82 27.26 -21.07
CA GLU A 231 28.80 28.36 -21.13
C GLU A 231 30.14 28.00 -20.46
N GLY A 232 30.21 26.83 -19.80
CA GLY A 232 31.37 26.36 -19.08
C GLY A 232 31.66 27.12 -17.79
N GLU A 233 30.63 27.77 -17.23
CA GLU A 233 30.70 28.40 -15.92
C GLU A 233 30.62 27.35 -14.80
N GLU A 234 31.29 27.61 -13.69
CA GLU A 234 31.26 26.72 -12.53
C GLU A 234 29.91 26.81 -11.83
N ILE A 235 29.26 25.65 -11.66
CA ILE A 235 28.06 25.49 -10.81
C ILE A 235 28.53 25.33 -9.37
N THR A 236 28.14 26.24 -8.50
CA THR A 236 28.52 26.23 -7.09
C THR A 236 27.85 25.06 -6.34
N LYS A 237 28.37 24.73 -5.16
CA LYS A 237 27.77 23.68 -4.30
C LYS A 237 26.35 24.01 -3.89
N GLU A 238 26.08 25.27 -3.59
CA GLU A 238 24.77 25.78 -3.20
C GLU A 238 23.77 25.66 -4.36
N GLU A 239 24.17 26.03 -5.56
CA GLU A 239 23.36 25.88 -6.78
C GLU A 239 23.09 24.42 -7.09
N LEU A 240 24.11 23.55 -6.94
CA LEU A 240 23.95 22.12 -7.13
C LEU A 240 22.97 21.51 -6.12
N LYS A 241 23.09 21.85 -4.83
CA LYS A 241 22.16 21.41 -3.79
C LYS A 241 20.73 21.89 -4.06
N ALA A 242 20.57 23.15 -4.47
CA ALA A 242 19.26 23.71 -4.83
C ALA A 242 18.64 23.01 -6.04
N GLY A 243 19.45 22.69 -7.07
CA GLY A 243 19.01 21.96 -8.25
C GLY A 243 18.59 20.51 -7.93
N ILE A 244 19.39 19.79 -7.14
CA ILE A 244 19.03 18.45 -6.65
C ILE A 244 17.72 18.50 -5.87
N ARG A 245 17.56 19.45 -4.95
CA ARG A 245 16.34 19.62 -4.18
C ARG A 245 15.14 19.87 -5.09
N LYS A 246 15.25 20.79 -6.03
CA LYS A 246 14.18 21.13 -6.98
C LYS A 246 13.75 19.91 -7.78
N GLY A 247 14.69 19.17 -8.35
CA GLY A 247 14.39 17.96 -9.11
C GLY A 247 13.78 16.85 -8.23
N THR A 248 14.25 16.71 -6.99
CA THR A 248 13.71 15.73 -6.04
C THR A 248 12.27 16.07 -5.64
N LEU A 249 11.98 17.34 -5.35
CA LEU A 249 10.64 17.80 -4.99
C LEU A 249 9.64 17.60 -6.14
N ASN A 250 10.08 17.78 -7.37
CA ASN A 250 9.26 17.55 -8.58
C ASN A 250 9.11 16.07 -8.95
N VAL A 251 9.77 15.16 -8.21
CA VAL A 251 9.81 13.72 -8.53
C VAL A 251 10.46 13.42 -9.90
N GLU A 252 11.38 14.27 -10.33
CA GLU A 252 12.12 14.19 -11.60
C GLU A 252 13.57 13.71 -11.40
N PHE A 253 14.05 13.72 -10.15
CA PHE A 253 15.42 13.35 -9.79
C PHE A 253 15.43 12.60 -8.45
N TYR A 254 16.29 11.59 -8.35
CA TYR A 254 16.43 10.77 -7.15
C TYR A 254 17.88 10.70 -6.70
N PRO A 255 18.28 11.43 -5.63
CA PRO A 255 19.63 11.36 -5.10
C PRO A 255 19.88 9.98 -4.45
N VAL A 256 21.03 9.38 -4.78
CA VAL A 256 21.42 8.07 -4.27
C VAL A 256 22.60 8.21 -3.32
N VAL A 257 22.45 7.68 -2.12
CA VAL A 257 23.45 7.60 -1.06
C VAL A 257 23.78 6.14 -0.73
N CYS A 258 24.90 5.89 -0.08
CA CYS A 258 25.34 4.54 0.24
C CYS A 258 25.74 4.38 1.71
N GLY A 259 25.75 3.13 2.18
CA GLY A 259 26.20 2.83 3.55
C GLY A 259 25.93 1.39 3.97
N THR A 260 26.13 1.13 5.24
CA THR A 260 25.72 -0.09 5.92
C THR A 260 25.18 0.26 7.30
N ALA A 261 23.85 0.16 7.44
CA ALA A 261 23.19 0.43 8.71
C ALA A 261 23.69 -0.54 9.81
N PHE A 262 23.91 -1.81 9.47
CA PHE A 262 24.38 -2.82 10.40
C PHE A 262 25.77 -2.49 10.99
N LYS A 263 26.68 -1.97 10.18
CA LYS A 263 28.02 -1.53 10.59
C LYS A 263 28.11 -0.06 11.00
N ASN A 264 26.97 0.62 11.14
CA ASN A 264 26.88 2.00 11.61
C ASN A 264 27.60 3.02 10.71
N LYS A 265 27.61 2.81 9.39
CA LYS A 265 28.30 3.69 8.41
C LYS A 265 27.31 4.25 7.40
N GLY A 266 27.30 5.55 7.17
CA GLY A 266 26.52 6.21 6.13
C GLY A 266 25.10 6.67 6.54
N VAL A 267 24.64 6.38 7.75
CA VAL A 267 23.29 6.77 8.20
C VAL A 267 23.17 8.27 8.46
N GLN A 268 24.17 8.90 9.07
CA GLN A 268 24.15 10.35 9.30
C GLN A 268 24.15 11.14 7.98
N PRO A 269 25.01 10.86 6.98
CA PRO A 269 24.92 11.50 5.67
C PRO A 269 23.60 11.26 4.96
N MET A 270 22.97 10.09 5.13
CA MET A 270 21.64 9.81 4.63
C MET A 270 20.59 10.71 5.31
N LEU A 271 20.66 10.91 6.63
CA LEU A 271 19.80 11.85 7.34
C LEU A 271 20.01 13.30 6.88
N ASP A 272 21.25 13.69 6.60
CA ASP A 272 21.55 15.02 6.03
C ASP A 272 20.89 15.17 4.65
N ALA A 273 20.95 14.14 3.80
CA ALA A 273 20.26 14.12 2.50
C ALA A 273 18.74 14.24 2.64
N VAL A 274 18.15 13.62 3.66
CA VAL A 274 16.72 13.77 4.00
C VAL A 274 16.38 15.23 4.31
N LEU A 275 17.21 15.90 5.12
CA LEU A 275 16.99 17.32 5.45
C LEU A 275 17.17 18.24 4.23
N ASP A 276 18.18 17.99 3.42
CA ASP A 276 18.55 18.84 2.30
C ASP A 276 17.60 18.69 1.11
N TYR A 277 17.11 17.48 0.81
CA TYR A 277 16.42 17.18 -0.45
C TYR A 277 14.96 16.79 -0.34
N LEU A 278 14.50 16.23 0.79
CA LEU A 278 13.09 15.88 0.97
C LEU A 278 12.26 17.10 1.41
N PRO A 279 10.96 17.13 1.06
CA PRO A 279 10.10 18.28 1.29
C PRO A 279 9.79 18.51 2.78
N ALA A 280 9.58 19.77 3.10
CA ALA A 280 8.82 20.19 4.27
C ALA A 280 7.32 20.16 3.96
N PRO A 281 6.42 20.16 4.95
CA PRO A 281 4.98 20.25 4.69
C PRO A 281 4.54 21.46 3.85
N THR A 282 5.34 22.52 3.84
CA THR A 282 5.12 23.72 3.02
C THR A 282 5.53 23.58 1.55
N ASP A 283 6.36 22.59 1.24
CA ASP A 283 6.82 22.32 -0.14
C ASP A 283 5.86 21.39 -0.90
N VAL A 284 4.94 20.75 -0.18
CA VAL A 284 3.96 19.82 -0.78
C VAL A 284 2.74 20.61 -1.25
N PRO A 285 2.08 20.20 -2.35
CA PRO A 285 0.83 20.80 -2.77
C PRO A 285 -0.22 20.78 -1.66
N ALA A 286 -1.14 21.76 -1.67
CA ALA A 286 -2.29 21.76 -0.78
C ALA A 286 -3.09 20.46 -0.94
N ILE A 287 -3.61 19.93 0.17
CA ILE A 287 -4.46 18.75 0.11
C ILE A 287 -5.87 19.14 -0.38
N ASN A 288 -6.36 18.42 -1.37
CA ASN A 288 -7.69 18.59 -1.91
C ASN A 288 -8.76 17.91 -1.06
N GLY A 289 -9.97 18.42 -1.12
CA GLY A 289 -11.14 17.86 -0.47
C GLY A 289 -12.42 18.45 -1.01
N VAL A 290 -13.51 18.01 -0.44
CA VAL A 290 -14.86 18.42 -0.85
C VAL A 290 -15.58 19.02 0.35
N LEU A 291 -16.19 20.18 0.17
CA LEU A 291 -17.04 20.84 1.18
C LEU A 291 -18.39 20.12 1.30
N PRO A 292 -19.17 20.35 2.40
CA PRO A 292 -20.47 19.72 2.57
C PRO A 292 -21.51 20.03 1.49
N ASP A 293 -21.31 21.12 0.73
CA ASP A 293 -22.15 21.52 -0.41
C ASP A 293 -21.71 20.89 -1.75
N GLY A 294 -20.61 20.11 -1.74
CA GLY A 294 -20.07 19.44 -2.90
C GLY A 294 -19.06 20.27 -3.71
N GLU A 295 -18.70 21.47 -3.26
CA GLU A 295 -17.64 22.27 -3.90
C GLU A 295 -16.26 21.73 -3.56
N GLU A 296 -15.35 21.76 -4.53
CA GLU A 296 -13.94 21.41 -4.30
C GLU A 296 -13.24 22.51 -3.51
N ALA A 297 -12.43 22.12 -2.55
CA ALA A 297 -11.62 23.02 -1.71
C ALA A 297 -10.26 22.40 -1.42
N ALA A 298 -9.31 23.24 -1.07
CA ALA A 298 -7.97 22.81 -0.68
C ALA A 298 -7.60 23.36 0.71
N ARG A 299 -6.70 22.67 1.40
CA ARG A 299 -6.09 23.09 2.66
C ARG A 299 -4.58 23.14 2.53
N HIS A 300 -3.99 24.23 2.98
CA HIS A 300 -2.54 24.44 2.98
C HIS A 300 -1.95 24.13 4.36
N ALA A 301 -0.69 23.80 4.38
CA ALA A 301 0.04 23.60 5.63
C ALA A 301 0.30 24.95 6.32
N ASP A 302 -0.72 25.46 7.00
CA ASP A 302 -0.71 26.74 7.74
C ASP A 302 -1.49 26.57 9.05
N ASP A 303 -0.88 26.98 10.16
CA ASP A 303 -1.49 26.92 11.50
C ASP A 303 -2.69 27.87 11.64
N SER A 304 -2.82 28.88 10.80
CA SER A 304 -3.91 29.86 10.81
C SER A 304 -5.15 29.44 10.02
N GLU A 305 -5.03 28.40 9.17
CA GLU A 305 -6.17 27.83 8.46
C GLU A 305 -7.08 27.02 9.40
N PRO A 306 -8.35 26.76 9.01
CA PRO A 306 -9.22 25.84 9.74
C PRO A 306 -8.58 24.46 9.88
N PHE A 307 -8.75 23.85 11.07
CA PHE A 307 -8.19 22.53 11.33
C PHE A 307 -8.72 21.49 10.36
N SER A 308 -7.81 20.75 9.75
CA SER A 308 -8.13 19.53 8.99
C SER A 308 -7.04 18.48 9.18
N SER A 309 -7.46 17.22 9.30
CA SER A 309 -6.58 16.09 9.48
C SER A 309 -7.18 14.81 8.92
N LEU A 310 -6.34 13.84 8.63
CA LEU A 310 -6.72 12.52 8.17
C LEU A 310 -6.29 11.46 9.19
N ALA A 311 -7.25 10.65 9.63
CA ALA A 311 -7.00 9.49 10.49
C ALA A 311 -6.49 8.34 9.61
N PHE A 312 -5.19 8.09 9.59
CA PHE A 312 -4.61 7.10 8.67
C PHE A 312 -4.40 5.71 9.26
N LYS A 313 -4.47 5.59 10.59
CA LYS A 313 -4.33 4.30 11.28
C LYS A 313 -5.11 4.31 12.59
N VAL A 314 -5.84 3.23 12.83
CA VAL A 314 -6.49 2.96 14.11
C VAL A 314 -5.91 1.66 14.67
N MET A 315 -5.62 1.62 15.95
CA MET A 315 -5.17 0.42 16.64
C MET A 315 -5.75 0.33 18.04
N THR A 316 -5.86 -0.88 18.57
CA THR A 316 -6.26 -1.14 19.94
C THR A 316 -5.01 -1.33 20.81
N ASP A 317 -4.87 -0.50 21.82
CA ASP A 317 -3.78 -0.57 22.78
C ASP A 317 -4.28 -1.12 24.13
N PRO A 318 -3.56 -2.08 24.76
CA PRO A 318 -4.00 -2.70 26.01
C PRO A 318 -4.15 -1.73 27.19
N TYR A 319 -3.41 -0.61 27.17
CA TYR A 319 -3.32 0.33 28.31
C TYR A 319 -4.18 1.58 28.15
N VAL A 320 -4.25 2.11 26.93
CA VAL A 320 -4.97 3.37 26.66
C VAL A 320 -6.24 3.16 25.84
N GLY A 321 -6.49 1.94 25.39
CA GLY A 321 -7.63 1.59 24.56
C GLY A 321 -7.41 1.96 23.10
N ARG A 322 -8.39 2.56 22.45
CA ARG A 322 -8.34 2.92 21.04
C ARG A 322 -7.43 4.11 20.80
N LEU A 323 -6.42 3.93 19.95
CA LEU A 323 -5.50 4.93 19.44
C LEU A 323 -5.81 5.22 17.98
N THR A 324 -6.00 6.48 17.64
CA THR A 324 -6.20 6.94 16.26
C THR A 324 -5.03 7.80 15.86
N PHE A 325 -4.19 7.31 14.95
CA PHE A 325 -3.09 8.09 14.36
C PHE A 325 -3.64 8.99 13.28
N PHE A 326 -3.25 10.24 13.30
CA PHE A 326 -3.71 11.24 12.35
C PHE A 326 -2.58 12.18 11.93
N ARG A 327 -2.66 12.65 10.70
CA ARG A 327 -1.82 13.72 10.17
C ARG A 327 -2.64 15.01 10.10
N VAL A 328 -2.08 16.09 10.62
CA VAL A 328 -2.65 17.43 10.51
C VAL A 328 -2.18 18.05 9.20
N TYR A 329 -3.13 18.45 8.35
CA TYR A 329 -2.84 19.12 7.09
C TYR A 329 -2.94 20.63 7.22
N SER A 330 -3.86 21.15 8.04
CA SER A 330 -4.04 22.58 8.28
C SER A 330 -4.50 22.86 9.70
N GLY A 331 -4.24 24.06 10.18
CA GLY A 331 -4.72 24.55 11.46
C GLY A 331 -4.06 23.89 12.67
N THR A 332 -4.70 24.02 13.82
CA THR A 332 -4.22 23.49 15.10
C THR A 332 -5.35 22.78 15.86
N LEU A 333 -4.98 21.81 16.69
CA LEU A 333 -5.92 21.08 17.54
C LEU A 333 -5.40 20.98 18.97
N ASN A 334 -6.24 21.36 19.95
CA ASN A 334 -5.94 21.23 21.36
C ASN A 334 -6.46 19.93 21.95
N SER A 335 -5.71 19.32 22.85
CA SER A 335 -6.17 18.21 23.68
C SER A 335 -7.43 18.61 24.45
N GLY A 336 -8.39 17.70 24.55
CA GLY A 336 -9.67 17.93 25.21
C GLY A 336 -10.74 18.66 24.38
N SER A 337 -10.41 19.13 23.17
CA SER A 337 -11.34 19.82 22.27
C SER A 337 -12.23 18.85 21.48
N TYR A 338 -13.15 19.42 20.73
CA TYR A 338 -14.03 18.67 19.83
C TYR A 338 -13.59 18.83 18.38
N VAL A 339 -13.84 17.81 17.60
CA VAL A 339 -13.63 17.78 16.14
C VAL A 339 -14.88 17.23 15.46
N GLN A 340 -15.09 17.60 14.21
CA GLN A 340 -16.07 17.01 13.34
C GLN A 340 -15.41 15.89 12.54
N ASN A 341 -15.92 14.67 12.65
CA ASN A 341 -15.66 13.62 11.69
C ASN A 341 -16.61 13.86 10.51
N SER A 342 -16.10 14.53 9.49
CA SER A 342 -16.89 14.94 8.33
C SER A 342 -17.27 13.77 7.42
N THR A 343 -16.47 12.73 7.37
CA THR A 343 -16.76 11.50 6.61
C THR A 343 -18.03 10.80 7.14
N LYS A 344 -18.22 10.79 8.46
CA LYS A 344 -19.38 10.14 9.12
C LYS A 344 -20.44 11.12 9.61
N GLY A 345 -20.22 12.40 9.47
CA GLY A 345 -21.13 13.43 9.96
C GLY A 345 -21.27 13.48 11.49
N LYS A 346 -20.26 13.01 12.23
CA LYS A 346 -20.31 12.89 13.70
C LYS A 346 -19.35 13.84 14.39
N ARG A 347 -19.78 14.43 15.49
CA ARG A 347 -18.94 15.21 16.38
C ARG A 347 -18.29 14.31 17.43
N GLU A 348 -16.98 14.40 17.57
CA GLU A 348 -16.22 13.60 18.53
C GLU A 348 -15.34 14.47 19.43
N ARG A 349 -15.04 13.96 20.62
CA ARG A 349 -14.13 14.62 21.56
C ARG A 349 -12.77 13.96 21.53
N VAL A 350 -11.73 14.75 21.26
CA VAL A 350 -10.34 14.34 21.41
C VAL A 350 -9.99 14.40 22.90
N GLY A 351 -9.79 13.25 23.53
CA GLY A 351 -9.45 13.19 24.97
C GLY A 351 -8.04 13.67 25.23
N ARG A 352 -7.06 12.88 24.79
CA ARG A 352 -5.63 13.17 24.88
C ARG A 352 -5.00 13.09 23.51
N ILE A 353 -3.94 13.85 23.32
CA ILE A 353 -3.10 13.76 22.13
C ILE A 353 -1.72 13.27 22.56
N LEU A 354 -1.21 12.27 21.88
CA LEU A 354 0.04 11.60 22.17
C LEU A 354 1.01 11.79 21.00
N GLN A 355 2.22 12.19 21.31
CA GLN A 355 3.33 12.08 20.38
C GLN A 355 4.05 10.76 20.61
N MET A 356 4.32 10.06 19.53
CA MET A 356 4.96 8.76 19.57
C MET A 356 6.47 8.90 19.42
N HIS A 357 7.22 8.24 20.30
CA HIS A 357 8.68 8.17 20.29
C HIS A 357 9.09 6.70 20.43
N ALA A 358 9.05 5.96 19.33
CA ALA A 358 9.20 4.51 19.37
C ALA A 358 8.19 3.88 20.36
N ASN A 359 8.67 3.23 21.44
CA ASN A 359 7.81 2.64 22.47
C ASN A 359 7.32 3.62 23.54
N HIS A 360 7.79 4.86 23.52
CA HIS A 360 7.39 5.87 24.50
C HIS A 360 6.29 6.77 23.95
N ARG A 361 5.38 7.16 24.82
CA ARG A 361 4.26 8.05 24.52
C ARG A 361 4.39 9.29 25.37
N GLU A 362 4.41 10.44 24.71
CA GLU A 362 4.43 11.73 25.36
C GLU A 362 3.09 12.42 25.17
N GLU A 363 2.45 12.84 26.24
CA GLU A 363 1.20 13.58 26.16
C GLU A 363 1.49 15.04 25.80
N ILE A 364 0.89 15.50 24.71
CA ILE A 364 1.04 16.88 24.23
C ILE A 364 -0.30 17.62 24.27
N SER A 365 -0.22 18.94 24.52
CA SER A 365 -1.41 19.77 24.68
C SER A 365 -2.01 20.26 23.37
N ILE A 366 -1.19 20.37 22.33
CA ILE A 366 -1.57 20.93 21.03
C ILE A 366 -0.76 20.30 19.91
N VAL A 367 -1.39 20.11 18.75
CA VAL A 367 -0.74 19.76 17.48
C VAL A 367 -0.97 20.86 16.45
N TYR A 368 -0.08 20.96 15.51
CA TYR A 368 0.00 21.99 14.48
C TYR A 368 -0.05 21.39 13.08
N ALA A 369 -0.27 22.22 12.07
CA ALA A 369 -0.18 21.79 10.66
C ALA A 369 1.15 21.07 10.39
N GLY A 370 1.12 19.98 9.63
CA GLY A 370 2.27 19.14 9.33
C GLY A 370 2.64 18.11 10.41
N ASP A 371 2.00 18.12 11.58
CA ASP A 371 2.27 17.15 12.65
C ASP A 371 1.62 15.81 12.39
N ILE A 372 2.29 14.75 12.89
CA ILE A 372 1.76 13.40 13.00
C ILE A 372 1.66 13.05 14.48
N ALA A 373 0.47 12.67 14.93
CA ALA A 373 0.20 12.35 16.33
C ALA A 373 -0.85 11.25 16.46
N ALA A 374 -1.08 10.80 17.70
CA ALA A 374 -2.15 9.85 18.02
C ALA A 374 -3.15 10.48 18.98
N ALA A 375 -4.44 10.26 18.74
CA ALA A 375 -5.53 10.70 19.60
C ALA A 375 -6.12 9.53 20.38
N VAL A 376 -6.46 9.80 21.64
CA VAL A 376 -7.24 8.91 22.51
C VAL A 376 -8.61 9.50 22.73
N GLY A 377 -9.65 8.66 22.67
CA GLY A 377 -11.02 9.09 22.99
C GLY A 377 -11.96 9.21 21.79
N LEU A 378 -11.44 9.08 20.57
CA LEU A 378 -12.25 8.98 19.37
C LEU A 378 -12.90 7.61 19.31
N LYS A 379 -14.24 7.56 19.25
CA LYS A 379 -15.01 6.31 19.36
C LYS A 379 -15.49 5.78 18.00
N ASP A 380 -15.91 6.71 17.14
CA ASP A 380 -16.52 6.39 15.85
C ASP A 380 -15.55 6.51 14.68
N THR A 381 -14.42 7.22 14.86
CA THR A 381 -13.42 7.43 13.82
C THR A 381 -12.76 6.13 13.39
N THR A 382 -12.76 5.86 12.11
CA THR A 382 -12.05 4.72 11.49
C THR A 382 -10.92 5.21 10.60
N THR A 383 -10.13 4.30 10.06
CA THR A 383 -9.05 4.62 9.14
C THR A 383 -9.61 5.35 7.91
N TRP A 384 -8.96 6.45 7.50
CA TRP A 384 -9.31 7.38 6.42
C TRP A 384 -10.49 8.32 6.69
N ASP A 385 -11.01 8.38 7.90
CA ASP A 385 -11.94 9.43 8.26
C ASP A 385 -11.22 10.79 8.33
N THR A 386 -11.87 11.82 7.82
CA THR A 386 -11.42 13.20 7.97
C THR A 386 -11.92 13.78 9.29
N LEU A 387 -10.99 14.33 10.06
CA LEU A 387 -11.29 15.09 11.27
C LEU A 387 -10.99 16.57 11.00
N CYS A 388 -11.97 17.43 11.16
CA CYS A 388 -11.84 18.85 10.83
C CYS A 388 -12.52 19.76 11.85
N ASP A 389 -12.40 21.07 11.61
CA ASP A 389 -13.14 22.09 12.37
C ASP A 389 -14.66 21.90 12.24
N GLU A 390 -15.40 22.17 13.31
CA GLU A 390 -16.84 22.00 13.36
C GLU A 390 -17.60 22.94 12.41
N LYS A 391 -17.06 24.13 12.15
CA LYS A 391 -17.70 25.19 11.35
C LYS A 391 -17.21 25.22 9.92
N GLU A 392 -15.94 24.96 9.71
CA GLU A 392 -15.25 24.98 8.42
C GLU A 392 -14.98 23.53 7.93
N GLN A 393 -16.07 22.77 7.75
CA GLN A 393 -15.97 21.35 7.42
C GLN A 393 -15.43 21.11 6.02
N ILE A 394 -14.62 20.06 5.90
CA ILE A 394 -14.11 19.52 4.65
C ILE A 394 -14.02 18.01 4.76
N ILE A 395 -14.23 17.30 3.67
CA ILE A 395 -13.88 15.87 3.52
C ILE A 395 -12.66 15.82 2.64
N LEU A 396 -11.52 15.45 3.22
CA LEU A 396 -10.29 15.27 2.47
C LEU A 396 -10.40 14.06 1.55
N GLU A 397 -9.63 14.08 0.48
CA GLU A 397 -9.60 13.02 -0.51
C GLU A 397 -9.44 11.63 0.14
N SER A 398 -10.35 10.73 -0.18
CA SER A 398 -10.39 9.37 0.35
C SER A 398 -9.60 8.40 -0.52
N MET A 399 -9.16 7.28 0.07
CA MET A 399 -8.50 6.18 -0.61
C MET A 399 -9.50 5.06 -0.91
N GLU A 400 -9.43 4.48 -2.09
CA GLU A 400 -10.11 3.22 -2.38
C GLU A 400 -9.22 2.05 -1.98
N PHE A 401 -9.77 1.11 -1.22
CA PHE A 401 -9.05 -0.07 -0.79
C PHE A 401 -9.29 -1.23 -1.75
N PRO A 402 -8.26 -2.03 -2.07
CA PRO A 402 -8.45 -3.21 -2.88
C PRO A 402 -9.32 -4.24 -2.15
N GLU A 403 -10.13 -4.95 -2.90
CA GLU A 403 -10.93 -6.05 -2.38
C GLU A 403 -10.03 -7.19 -1.92
N PRO A 404 -10.36 -7.89 -0.81
CA PRO A 404 -9.64 -9.06 -0.37
C PRO A 404 -9.62 -10.16 -1.46
N VAL A 405 -8.51 -10.88 -1.58
CA VAL A 405 -8.34 -11.90 -2.63
C VAL A 405 -8.44 -13.33 -2.11
N ILE A 406 -8.22 -13.56 -0.83
CA ILE A 406 -8.39 -14.89 -0.22
C ILE A 406 -9.38 -14.85 0.93
N GLN A 407 -10.01 -15.99 1.17
CA GLN A 407 -10.99 -16.18 2.21
C GLN A 407 -10.76 -17.53 2.91
N VAL A 408 -10.91 -17.54 4.25
CA VAL A 408 -10.86 -18.75 5.05
C VAL A 408 -12.08 -18.81 5.96
N ALA A 409 -12.53 -20.02 6.27
CA ALA A 409 -13.54 -20.25 7.29
C ALA A 409 -12.88 -20.29 8.67
N ILE A 410 -13.48 -19.64 9.65
CA ILE A 410 -13.01 -19.64 11.03
C ILE A 410 -14.13 -20.07 11.97
N GLU A 411 -13.84 -21.05 12.84
CA GLU A 411 -14.79 -21.60 13.78
C GLU A 411 -14.24 -21.52 15.22
N PRO A 412 -15.00 -20.99 16.19
CA PRO A 412 -14.57 -20.97 17.58
C PRO A 412 -14.48 -22.38 18.14
N LYS A 413 -13.43 -22.69 18.92
CA LYS A 413 -13.29 -24.01 19.55
C LYS A 413 -14.30 -24.27 20.66
N SER A 414 -14.87 -23.23 21.23
CA SER A 414 -15.87 -23.35 22.29
C SER A 414 -16.97 -22.30 22.12
N LYS A 415 -18.14 -22.56 22.75
CA LYS A 415 -19.24 -21.61 22.76
C LYS A 415 -18.87 -20.30 23.47
N ALA A 416 -17.96 -20.35 24.45
CA ALA A 416 -17.47 -19.16 25.15
C ALA A 416 -16.56 -18.29 24.26
N ASP A 417 -15.91 -18.89 23.27
CA ASP A 417 -15.08 -18.18 22.32
C ASP A 417 -15.88 -17.51 21.20
N GLN A 418 -17.13 -17.93 20.97
CA GLN A 418 -17.96 -17.38 19.89
C GLN A 418 -18.25 -15.88 20.06
N ASP A 419 -18.67 -15.45 21.26
CA ASP A 419 -18.95 -14.05 21.54
C ASP A 419 -17.68 -13.19 21.51
N LYS A 420 -16.57 -13.73 22.04
CA LYS A 420 -15.26 -13.09 22.00
C LYS A 420 -14.70 -12.98 20.58
N MET A 421 -14.93 -14.01 19.76
CA MET A 421 -14.50 -14.03 18.36
C MET A 421 -15.19 -12.92 17.58
N GLY A 422 -16.50 -12.74 17.72
CA GLY A 422 -17.21 -11.64 17.06
C GLY A 422 -16.67 -10.26 17.45
N GLN A 423 -16.36 -10.05 18.73
CA GLN A 423 -15.77 -8.81 19.21
C GLN A 423 -14.33 -8.59 18.69
N ALA A 424 -13.53 -9.65 18.66
CA ALA A 424 -12.17 -9.60 18.14
C ALA A 424 -12.16 -9.26 16.64
N LEU A 425 -12.99 -9.96 15.86
CA LEU A 425 -13.12 -9.73 14.42
C LEU A 425 -13.58 -8.30 14.11
N ALA A 426 -14.56 -7.78 14.87
CA ALA A 426 -15.01 -6.40 14.69
C ALA A 426 -13.90 -5.39 14.94
N LYS A 427 -13.10 -5.57 16.00
CA LYS A 427 -11.95 -4.69 16.29
C LYS A 427 -10.86 -4.78 15.23
N LEU A 428 -10.53 -5.98 14.76
CA LEU A 428 -9.54 -6.16 13.69
C LEU A 428 -10.00 -5.51 12.38
N ALA A 429 -11.30 -5.60 12.06
CA ALA A 429 -11.87 -4.94 10.89
C ALA A 429 -11.90 -3.40 11.01
N GLU A 430 -11.97 -2.85 12.23
CA GLU A 430 -11.83 -1.41 12.45
C GLU A 430 -10.38 -0.92 12.24
N GLU A 431 -9.40 -1.77 12.52
CA GLU A 431 -7.97 -1.46 12.37
C GLU A 431 -7.53 -1.59 10.91
N ASP A 432 -8.02 -2.62 10.22
CA ASP A 432 -7.62 -2.97 8.86
C ASP A 432 -8.81 -2.98 7.89
N PRO A 433 -8.94 -1.98 7.02
CA PRO A 433 -10.04 -1.88 6.07
C PRO A 433 -10.00 -2.94 4.96
N THR A 434 -8.88 -3.66 4.78
CA THR A 434 -8.76 -4.79 3.82
C THR A 434 -9.12 -6.14 4.43
N PHE A 435 -9.36 -6.16 5.74
CA PHE A 435 -9.87 -7.31 6.44
C PHE A 435 -11.39 -7.25 6.53
N ARG A 436 -12.06 -8.30 6.11
CA ARG A 436 -13.50 -8.46 6.25
C ARG A 436 -13.83 -9.72 7.03
N ALA A 437 -14.87 -9.63 7.83
CA ALA A 437 -15.46 -10.76 8.54
C ALA A 437 -16.96 -10.75 8.30
N GLU A 438 -17.48 -11.84 7.79
CA GLU A 438 -18.91 -12.00 7.49
C GLU A 438 -19.39 -13.39 7.90
N THR A 439 -20.69 -13.54 8.12
CA THR A 439 -21.29 -14.83 8.34
C THR A 439 -21.99 -15.26 7.07
N ASP A 440 -21.57 -16.36 6.52
CA ASP A 440 -22.23 -16.99 5.38
C ASP A 440 -23.63 -17.42 5.80
N GLN A 441 -24.64 -16.91 5.11
CA GLN A 441 -26.04 -17.15 5.45
C GLN A 441 -26.51 -18.57 5.11
N GLU A 442 -25.85 -19.24 4.17
CA GLU A 442 -26.17 -20.59 3.75
C GLU A 442 -25.53 -21.64 4.67
N THR A 443 -24.26 -21.46 4.99
CA THR A 443 -23.48 -22.42 5.79
C THR A 443 -23.48 -22.09 7.28
N GLY A 444 -23.78 -20.85 7.65
CA GLY A 444 -23.66 -20.33 9.02
C GLY A 444 -22.21 -20.18 9.49
N GLN A 445 -21.23 -20.39 8.60
CA GLN A 445 -19.81 -20.26 8.92
C GLN A 445 -19.42 -18.79 8.99
N THR A 446 -18.51 -18.46 9.89
CA THR A 446 -17.83 -17.16 9.87
C THR A 446 -16.68 -17.24 8.90
N LEU A 447 -16.71 -16.37 7.89
CA LEU A 447 -15.69 -16.25 6.87
C LEU A 447 -14.86 -14.99 7.16
N ILE A 448 -13.55 -15.13 7.04
CA ILE A 448 -12.63 -14.00 7.10
C ILE A 448 -11.87 -13.88 5.76
N SER A 449 -11.79 -12.66 5.27
CA SER A 449 -11.17 -12.37 3.98
C SER A 449 -10.01 -11.39 4.16
N GLY A 450 -8.94 -11.57 3.40
CA GLY A 450 -7.73 -10.76 3.48
C GLY A 450 -6.91 -10.75 2.20
N MET A 451 -5.79 -10.05 2.22
CA MET A 451 -4.93 -9.81 1.06
C MET A 451 -4.00 -10.97 0.73
N GLY A 452 -3.75 -11.89 1.66
CA GLY A 452 -2.88 -13.05 1.47
C GLY A 452 -2.89 -14.00 2.66
N GLU A 453 -2.24 -15.16 2.49
CA GLU A 453 -2.13 -16.18 3.56
C GLU A 453 -1.49 -15.63 4.83
N LEU A 454 -0.36 -14.95 4.68
CA LEU A 454 0.36 -14.36 5.82
C LEU A 454 -0.48 -13.31 6.53
N HIS A 455 -1.25 -12.52 5.79
CA HIS A 455 -2.16 -11.52 6.37
C HIS A 455 -3.20 -12.20 7.27
N LEU A 456 -3.91 -13.22 6.77
CA LEU A 456 -4.90 -13.95 7.56
C LEU A 456 -4.29 -14.71 8.74
N ASP A 457 -3.14 -15.34 8.54
CA ASP A 457 -2.37 -16.02 9.60
C ASP A 457 -2.07 -15.09 10.78
N ILE A 458 -1.61 -13.88 10.47
CA ILE A 458 -1.28 -12.87 11.49
C ILE A 458 -2.54 -12.44 12.24
N LEU A 459 -3.64 -12.21 11.55
CA LEU A 459 -4.90 -11.80 12.17
C LEU A 459 -5.46 -12.90 13.09
N VAL A 460 -5.39 -14.16 12.67
CA VAL A 460 -5.80 -15.31 13.50
C VAL A 460 -4.90 -15.45 14.73
N ASP A 461 -3.58 -15.28 14.56
CA ASP A 461 -2.65 -15.34 15.68
C ASP A 461 -2.84 -14.15 16.65
N ARG A 462 -3.16 -12.94 16.14
CA ARG A 462 -3.56 -11.79 16.95
C ARG A 462 -4.83 -12.07 17.75
N MET A 463 -5.83 -12.73 17.16
CA MET A 463 -7.03 -13.15 17.89
C MET A 463 -6.69 -14.04 19.08
N ARG A 464 -5.76 -14.98 18.90
CA ARG A 464 -5.31 -15.87 19.97
C ARG A 464 -4.54 -15.13 21.07
N ARG A 465 -3.56 -14.29 20.70
CA ARG A 465 -2.65 -13.61 21.65
C ARG A 465 -3.28 -12.42 22.34
N GLU A 466 -3.93 -11.54 21.60
CA GLU A 466 -4.46 -10.28 22.11
C GLU A 466 -5.87 -10.43 22.72
N PHE A 467 -6.73 -11.25 22.09
CA PHE A 467 -8.12 -11.40 22.49
C PHE A 467 -8.41 -12.71 23.22
N ARG A 468 -7.43 -13.61 23.30
CA ARG A 468 -7.55 -14.94 23.93
C ARG A 468 -8.73 -15.74 23.36
N VAL A 469 -8.85 -15.77 22.04
CA VAL A 469 -9.83 -16.52 21.28
C VAL A 469 -9.15 -17.70 20.61
N GLU A 470 -9.62 -18.92 20.94
CA GLU A 470 -9.19 -20.14 20.27
C GLU A 470 -10.16 -20.46 19.14
N ALA A 471 -9.65 -20.57 17.91
CA ALA A 471 -10.43 -20.88 16.73
C ALA A 471 -9.75 -21.91 15.85
N ASN A 472 -10.55 -22.69 15.11
CA ASN A 472 -10.08 -23.53 14.01
C ASN A 472 -10.19 -22.74 12.73
N VAL A 473 -9.19 -22.85 11.87
CA VAL A 473 -9.16 -22.21 10.56
C VAL A 473 -9.35 -23.32 9.53
N GLY A 474 -10.30 -23.14 8.62
CA GLY A 474 -10.49 -24.01 7.47
C GLY A 474 -9.52 -23.70 6.33
N ASP A 475 -9.52 -24.51 5.28
CA ASP A 475 -8.71 -24.25 4.09
C ASP A 475 -9.06 -22.89 3.49
N PRO A 476 -8.05 -22.15 2.99
CA PRO A 476 -8.28 -20.89 2.31
C PRO A 476 -9.24 -21.06 1.12
N GLN A 477 -10.20 -20.17 1.00
CA GLN A 477 -11.07 -20.12 -0.16
C GLN A 477 -10.61 -19.06 -1.15
N VAL A 478 -10.72 -19.38 -2.43
CA VAL A 478 -10.34 -18.50 -3.52
C VAL A 478 -11.52 -17.63 -3.91
N SER A 479 -11.32 -16.32 -3.98
CA SER A 479 -12.33 -15.37 -4.43
C SER A 479 -12.43 -15.39 -5.96
N TYR A 480 -13.20 -16.34 -6.48
CA TYR A 480 -13.52 -16.38 -7.91
C TYR A 480 -14.39 -15.22 -8.33
N ARG A 481 -14.40 -14.93 -9.62
CA ARG A 481 -15.27 -13.93 -10.26
C ARG A 481 -15.96 -14.57 -11.46
N GLU A 482 -16.97 -13.92 -11.98
CA GLU A 482 -17.62 -14.30 -13.23
C GLU A 482 -17.52 -13.16 -14.24
N THR A 483 -17.54 -13.46 -15.52
CA THR A 483 -17.64 -12.47 -16.59
C THR A 483 -18.33 -13.06 -17.82
N PHE A 484 -18.63 -12.22 -18.79
CA PHE A 484 -19.22 -12.64 -20.07
C PHE A 484 -18.17 -12.69 -21.18
N ARG A 485 -18.24 -13.70 -22.05
CA ARG A 485 -17.41 -13.78 -23.27
C ARG A 485 -18.04 -13.11 -24.47
N LYS A 486 -19.37 -13.04 -24.52
CA LYS A 486 -20.13 -12.60 -25.69
C LYS A 486 -21.12 -11.52 -25.32
N SER A 487 -21.40 -10.66 -26.28
CA SER A 487 -22.49 -9.69 -26.18
C SER A 487 -23.79 -10.29 -26.66
N ALA A 488 -24.88 -9.98 -25.96
CA ALA A 488 -26.21 -10.38 -26.37
C ALA A 488 -27.27 -9.39 -25.87
N GLN A 489 -28.34 -9.29 -26.66
CA GLN A 489 -29.51 -8.51 -26.29
C GLN A 489 -30.50 -9.39 -25.53
N VAL A 490 -30.94 -8.88 -24.38
CA VAL A 490 -31.72 -9.68 -23.43
C VAL A 490 -32.90 -8.86 -22.91
N GLU A 491 -34.04 -9.54 -22.83
CA GLU A 491 -35.26 -9.01 -22.25
C GLU A 491 -35.33 -9.33 -20.76
N GLY A 492 -35.68 -8.33 -19.95
CA GLY A 492 -36.06 -8.50 -18.55
C GLY A 492 -37.46 -7.96 -18.34
N LYS A 493 -38.41 -8.83 -18.00
CA LYS A 493 -39.81 -8.45 -17.85
C LYS A 493 -40.37 -8.97 -16.54
N PHE A 494 -40.79 -8.05 -15.70
CA PHE A 494 -41.41 -8.38 -14.41
C PHE A 494 -42.85 -7.90 -14.42
N VAL A 495 -43.79 -8.82 -14.27
CA VAL A 495 -45.22 -8.53 -14.16
C VAL A 495 -45.79 -9.30 -12.99
N ARG A 496 -46.39 -8.62 -12.05
CA ARG A 496 -47.06 -9.21 -10.91
C ARG A 496 -48.39 -8.54 -10.68
N GLN A 497 -49.48 -9.32 -10.67
CA GLN A 497 -50.83 -8.88 -10.29
C GLN A 497 -51.25 -9.65 -9.07
N SER A 498 -51.49 -8.96 -7.93
CA SER A 498 -52.02 -9.52 -6.72
C SER A 498 -53.06 -8.56 -6.14
N GLY A 499 -54.34 -8.79 -6.50
CA GLY A 499 -55.53 -8.21 -5.87
C GLY A 499 -55.49 -6.73 -5.48
N GLY A 500 -55.00 -5.84 -6.36
CA GLY A 500 -54.82 -4.42 -6.12
C GLY A 500 -53.96 -3.76 -7.22
N ARG A 501 -53.14 -2.78 -6.84
CA ARG A 501 -52.17 -2.14 -7.77
C ARG A 501 -51.12 -3.17 -8.18
N GLY A 502 -50.99 -3.42 -9.50
CA GLY A 502 -50.01 -4.34 -10.05
C GLY A 502 -48.56 -3.82 -9.98
N GLN A 503 -47.63 -4.63 -10.42
CA GLN A 503 -46.23 -4.24 -10.60
C GLN A 503 -45.82 -4.58 -12.04
N TYR A 504 -45.23 -3.63 -12.74
CA TYR A 504 -44.80 -3.77 -14.13
C TYR A 504 -43.45 -3.12 -14.34
N GLY A 505 -42.48 -3.89 -14.81
CA GLY A 505 -41.18 -3.40 -15.24
C GLY A 505 -40.73 -4.20 -16.49
N HIS A 506 -40.25 -3.53 -17.50
CA HIS A 506 -39.82 -4.18 -18.73
C HIS A 506 -38.68 -3.41 -19.37
N VAL A 507 -37.56 -4.10 -19.56
CA VAL A 507 -36.32 -3.55 -20.09
C VAL A 507 -35.70 -4.47 -21.14
N TRP A 508 -35.06 -3.87 -22.12
CA TRP A 508 -34.18 -4.53 -23.07
C TRP A 508 -32.77 -3.99 -22.86
N ILE A 509 -31.83 -4.90 -22.52
CA ILE A 509 -30.46 -4.57 -22.21
C ILE A 509 -29.52 -5.40 -23.08
N GLU A 510 -28.56 -4.74 -23.69
CA GLU A 510 -27.46 -5.38 -24.36
C GLU A 510 -26.32 -5.55 -23.33
N PHE A 511 -26.02 -6.78 -22.96
CA PHE A 511 -24.90 -7.13 -22.09
C PHE A 511 -23.72 -7.60 -22.92
N GLY A 512 -22.52 -7.33 -22.45
CA GLY A 512 -21.29 -7.83 -23.05
C GLY A 512 -20.08 -7.66 -22.13
N PRO A 513 -18.92 -8.20 -22.54
CA PRO A 513 -17.68 -7.99 -21.82
C PRO A 513 -17.24 -6.52 -21.86
N ASN A 514 -16.66 -6.04 -20.78
CA ASN A 514 -15.89 -4.81 -20.73
C ASN A 514 -14.40 -5.09 -20.85
N GLU A 515 -13.59 -4.05 -20.96
CA GLU A 515 -12.14 -4.16 -20.85
C GLU A 515 -11.76 -4.62 -19.45
N GLU A 516 -10.70 -5.44 -19.36
CA GLU A 516 -10.21 -5.98 -18.11
C GLU A 516 -9.88 -4.86 -17.10
N GLY A 517 -10.38 -5.02 -15.87
CA GLY A 517 -10.18 -4.03 -14.79
C GLY A 517 -11.04 -2.77 -14.87
N LYS A 518 -11.93 -2.63 -15.88
CA LYS A 518 -12.82 -1.47 -15.99
C LYS A 518 -14.09 -1.60 -15.13
N GLY A 519 -14.36 -2.78 -14.62
CA GLY A 519 -15.53 -3.04 -13.80
C GLY A 519 -16.85 -2.92 -14.56
N PHE A 520 -17.91 -2.51 -13.85
CA PHE A 520 -19.24 -2.39 -14.40
C PHE A 520 -19.44 -1.02 -15.09
N GLU A 521 -19.90 -1.04 -16.33
CA GLU A 521 -20.25 0.16 -17.11
C GLU A 521 -21.70 0.10 -17.52
N PHE A 522 -22.48 1.12 -17.13
CA PHE A 522 -23.88 1.27 -17.51
C PHE A 522 -24.04 2.39 -18.53
N GLU A 523 -24.61 2.06 -19.70
CA GLU A 523 -24.94 3.02 -20.75
C GLU A 523 -26.46 3.16 -20.88
N ASN A 524 -26.95 4.38 -20.76
CA ASN A 524 -28.35 4.70 -21.07
C ASN A 524 -28.49 5.14 -22.51
N ALA A 525 -29.09 4.31 -23.34
CA ALA A 525 -29.36 4.56 -24.76
C ALA A 525 -30.87 4.64 -25.08
N ILE A 526 -31.71 4.93 -24.09
CA ILE A 526 -33.15 5.05 -24.28
C ILE A 526 -33.47 6.26 -25.16
N VAL A 527 -34.29 6.01 -26.20
CA VAL A 527 -34.81 7.03 -27.10
C VAL A 527 -36.33 7.02 -27.02
N GLY A 528 -36.96 8.23 -27.10
CA GLY A 528 -38.43 8.35 -27.15
C GLY A 528 -39.15 8.12 -25.81
N GLY A 529 -38.44 7.94 -24.69
CA GLY A 529 -39.06 7.84 -23.36
C GLY A 529 -39.79 6.52 -23.10
N VAL A 530 -39.46 5.46 -23.80
CA VAL A 530 -40.02 4.10 -23.62
C VAL A 530 -39.81 3.55 -22.24
N VAL A 531 -38.76 3.99 -21.55
CA VAL A 531 -38.54 3.86 -20.11
C VAL A 531 -38.44 5.27 -19.54
N PRO A 532 -39.33 5.67 -18.61
CA PRO A 532 -39.28 6.98 -17.97
C PRO A 532 -37.94 7.24 -17.28
N ARG A 533 -37.43 8.47 -17.34
CA ARG A 533 -36.15 8.85 -16.81
C ARG A 533 -36.01 8.54 -15.31
N GLU A 534 -37.08 8.63 -14.55
CA GLU A 534 -37.15 8.36 -13.13
C GLU A 534 -36.85 6.89 -12.76
N TYR A 535 -37.07 5.94 -13.69
CA TYR A 535 -36.81 4.52 -13.45
C TYR A 535 -35.42 4.03 -13.92
N ILE A 536 -34.69 4.85 -14.69
CA ILE A 536 -33.35 4.48 -15.20
C ILE A 536 -32.36 4.25 -14.04
N PRO A 537 -32.30 5.09 -12.99
CA PRO A 537 -31.46 4.80 -11.81
C PRO A 537 -31.85 3.50 -11.11
N ALA A 538 -33.14 3.15 -11.10
CA ALA A 538 -33.61 1.89 -10.54
C ALA A 538 -33.17 0.67 -11.35
N VAL A 539 -33.08 0.79 -12.68
CA VAL A 539 -32.53 -0.25 -13.56
C VAL A 539 -31.04 -0.45 -13.24
N GLN A 540 -30.26 0.62 -13.17
CA GLN A 540 -28.84 0.55 -12.83
C GLN A 540 -28.63 -0.08 -11.46
N ALA A 541 -29.29 0.40 -10.43
CA ALA A 541 -29.19 -0.16 -9.08
C ALA A 541 -29.65 -1.62 -9.00
N GLY A 542 -30.60 -2.03 -9.85
CA GLY A 542 -31.05 -3.43 -9.96
C GLY A 542 -29.99 -4.33 -10.61
N LEU A 543 -29.22 -3.81 -11.56
CA LEU A 543 -28.09 -4.52 -12.16
C LEU A 543 -26.93 -4.63 -11.15
N GLU A 544 -26.51 -3.52 -10.54
CA GLU A 544 -25.43 -3.49 -9.55
C GLU A 544 -25.66 -4.51 -8.42
N GLY A 545 -26.87 -4.52 -7.84
CA GLY A 545 -27.20 -5.50 -6.79
C GLY A 545 -27.32 -6.95 -7.29
N ALA A 546 -27.51 -7.16 -8.60
CA ALA A 546 -27.57 -8.50 -9.18
C ALA A 546 -26.18 -9.04 -9.60
N LEU A 547 -25.23 -8.14 -9.91
CA LEU A 547 -23.85 -8.49 -10.24
C LEU A 547 -23.14 -9.22 -9.09
N ASP A 548 -23.41 -8.81 -7.85
CA ASP A 548 -22.80 -9.41 -6.66
C ASP A 548 -23.14 -10.89 -6.46
N ASN A 549 -24.27 -11.34 -6.99
CA ASN A 549 -24.74 -12.71 -6.83
C ASN A 549 -24.33 -13.65 -7.98
N GLY A 550 -23.64 -13.17 -8.99
CA GLY A 550 -23.24 -13.94 -10.15
C GLY A 550 -24.39 -14.59 -10.92
N VAL A 551 -24.06 -15.41 -11.91
CA VAL A 551 -25.03 -16.11 -12.77
C VAL A 551 -24.70 -17.59 -13.00
N LEU A 552 -23.45 -18.04 -12.69
CA LEU A 552 -22.99 -19.41 -12.85
C LEU A 552 -22.87 -20.15 -11.51
N ALA A 553 -22.05 -19.63 -10.62
CA ALA A 553 -21.67 -20.25 -9.36
C ALA A 553 -21.88 -19.33 -8.15
N GLY A 554 -22.48 -18.16 -8.36
CA GLY A 554 -22.76 -17.20 -7.29
C GLY A 554 -21.59 -16.26 -6.98
N TYR A 555 -20.58 -16.18 -7.84
CA TYR A 555 -19.48 -15.25 -7.69
C TYR A 555 -19.77 -13.91 -8.36
N PRO A 556 -19.28 -12.79 -7.81
CA PRO A 556 -19.53 -11.49 -8.41
C PRO A 556 -19.10 -11.39 -9.87
N LEU A 557 -19.98 -10.82 -10.69
CA LEU A 557 -19.68 -10.51 -12.08
C LEU A 557 -18.84 -9.24 -12.17
N ILE A 558 -17.74 -9.29 -12.92
CA ILE A 558 -16.84 -8.15 -13.16
C ILE A 558 -16.66 -7.92 -14.66
N ASP A 559 -16.22 -6.71 -15.00
CA ASP A 559 -15.90 -6.29 -16.37
C ASP A 559 -17.05 -6.53 -17.34
N ILE A 560 -18.21 -5.95 -16.98
CA ILE A 560 -19.47 -6.09 -17.72
C ILE A 560 -19.91 -4.71 -18.23
N LYS A 561 -20.30 -4.67 -19.50
CA LYS A 561 -21.06 -3.55 -20.08
C LYS A 561 -22.53 -3.89 -20.14
N ALA A 562 -23.36 -2.94 -19.73
CA ALA A 562 -24.80 -3.05 -19.84
C ALA A 562 -25.37 -1.78 -20.50
N LYS A 563 -25.95 -1.93 -21.68
CA LYS A 563 -26.56 -0.86 -22.44
C LYS A 563 -28.07 -1.01 -22.44
N LEU A 564 -28.76 -0.14 -21.71
CA LEU A 564 -30.21 -0.07 -21.71
C LEU A 564 -30.67 0.69 -22.96
N TYR A 565 -31.34 0.02 -23.92
CA TYR A 565 -31.68 0.62 -25.18
C TYR A 565 -33.19 0.63 -25.52
N ASP A 566 -33.99 -0.24 -24.87
CA ASP A 566 -35.43 -0.32 -25.07
C ASP A 566 -36.16 -0.82 -23.82
N GLY A 567 -37.47 -0.73 -23.81
CA GLY A 567 -38.31 -1.21 -22.72
C GLY A 567 -39.76 -0.72 -22.90
N SER A 568 -40.54 -0.94 -21.85
CA SER A 568 -41.90 -0.36 -21.79
C SER A 568 -42.32 -0.16 -20.34
N TYR A 569 -43.27 0.71 -20.12
CA TYR A 569 -43.85 0.96 -18.81
C TYR A 569 -45.39 0.95 -18.87
N HIS A 570 -46.00 0.88 -17.72
CA HIS A 570 -47.44 0.96 -17.55
C HIS A 570 -47.73 2.11 -16.57
N ASP A 571 -48.62 3.01 -16.99
CA ASP A 571 -48.89 4.28 -16.29
C ASP A 571 -49.30 4.11 -14.81
N VAL A 572 -49.92 2.98 -14.47
CA VAL A 572 -50.45 2.74 -13.11
C VAL A 572 -49.56 1.76 -12.32
N ASP A 573 -49.00 0.71 -12.98
CA ASP A 573 -48.38 -0.43 -12.32
C ASP A 573 -46.86 -0.36 -12.34
N SER A 574 -46.24 0.59 -13.06
CA SER A 574 -44.79 0.77 -13.05
C SER A 574 -44.33 1.49 -11.78
N ASN A 575 -43.23 1.00 -11.22
CA ASN A 575 -42.55 1.60 -10.08
C ASN A 575 -41.06 1.20 -10.11
N GLU A 576 -40.24 1.87 -9.28
CA GLU A 576 -38.79 1.64 -9.19
C GLU A 576 -38.46 0.17 -8.86
N MET A 577 -39.18 -0.45 -7.91
CA MET A 577 -38.93 -1.84 -7.52
C MET A 577 -39.16 -2.81 -8.69
N ALA A 578 -40.21 -2.58 -9.49
CA ALA A 578 -40.51 -3.43 -10.65
C ALA A 578 -39.38 -3.36 -11.71
N PHE A 579 -38.82 -2.15 -11.94
CA PHE A 579 -37.69 -1.99 -12.83
C PHE A 579 -36.37 -2.56 -12.27
N LYS A 580 -36.12 -2.48 -10.95
CA LYS A 580 -35.01 -3.17 -10.30
C LYS A 580 -35.09 -4.69 -10.54
N VAL A 581 -36.25 -5.28 -10.29
CA VAL A 581 -36.46 -6.71 -10.50
C VAL A 581 -36.35 -7.08 -11.99
N ALA A 582 -36.91 -6.30 -12.91
CA ALA A 582 -36.79 -6.53 -14.34
C ALA A 582 -35.33 -6.50 -14.80
N ALA A 583 -34.54 -5.57 -14.32
CA ALA A 583 -33.08 -5.49 -14.58
C ALA A 583 -32.33 -6.73 -14.07
N SER A 584 -32.61 -7.15 -12.83
CA SER A 584 -32.03 -8.38 -12.27
C SER A 584 -32.43 -9.63 -13.09
N MET A 585 -33.68 -9.72 -13.56
CA MET A 585 -34.13 -10.79 -14.43
C MET A 585 -33.41 -10.76 -15.79
N ALA A 586 -33.20 -9.58 -16.38
CA ALA A 586 -32.43 -9.43 -17.60
C ALA A 586 -30.99 -9.98 -17.44
N LEU A 587 -30.30 -9.66 -16.34
CA LEU A 587 -28.95 -10.16 -16.07
C LEU A 587 -28.94 -11.69 -15.94
N ARG A 588 -29.91 -12.28 -15.23
CA ARG A 588 -30.03 -13.76 -15.16
C ARG A 588 -30.29 -14.39 -16.52
N ASN A 589 -31.10 -13.76 -17.36
CA ASN A 589 -31.35 -14.23 -18.72
C ASN A 589 -30.12 -14.09 -19.63
N ALA A 590 -29.24 -13.11 -19.33
CA ALA A 590 -27.98 -12.94 -20.03
C ALA A 590 -27.04 -14.15 -19.85
N ALA A 591 -27.10 -14.86 -18.72
CA ALA A 591 -26.36 -16.08 -18.48
C ALA A 591 -26.54 -17.13 -19.58
N LYS A 592 -27.72 -17.22 -20.19
CA LYS A 592 -28.02 -18.18 -21.25
C LYS A 592 -27.49 -17.79 -22.64
N LYS A 593 -27.10 -16.53 -22.82
CA LYS A 593 -26.75 -15.97 -24.13
C LYS A 593 -25.34 -15.38 -24.21
N CYS A 594 -24.81 -14.88 -23.10
CA CYS A 594 -23.55 -14.16 -23.05
C CYS A 594 -22.32 -15.05 -22.78
N ASP A 595 -22.50 -16.39 -22.70
CA ASP A 595 -21.43 -17.35 -22.48
C ASP A 595 -20.60 -16.99 -21.23
N PRO A 596 -21.21 -17.05 -20.03
CA PRO A 596 -20.52 -16.67 -18.79
C PRO A 596 -19.41 -17.66 -18.43
N VAL A 597 -18.33 -17.16 -17.87
CA VAL A 597 -17.17 -17.96 -17.43
C VAL A 597 -16.75 -17.56 -16.02
N ILE A 598 -16.09 -18.50 -15.33
CA ILE A 598 -15.47 -18.27 -14.04
C ILE A 598 -14.05 -17.77 -14.26
N LEU A 599 -13.66 -16.75 -13.50
CA LEU A 599 -12.33 -16.21 -13.43
C LEU A 599 -11.68 -16.59 -12.11
N GLU A 600 -10.39 -16.94 -12.16
CA GLU A 600 -9.55 -17.17 -10.99
C GLU A 600 -8.48 -16.10 -10.85
N PRO A 601 -8.10 -15.74 -9.61
CA PRO A 601 -7.03 -14.78 -9.40
C PRO A 601 -5.68 -15.42 -9.73
N MET A 602 -4.93 -14.77 -10.62
CA MET A 602 -3.56 -15.12 -10.98
C MET A 602 -2.58 -14.32 -10.14
N MET A 603 -1.62 -15.00 -9.56
CA MET A 603 -0.59 -14.42 -8.75
C MET A 603 0.69 -14.28 -9.57
N ALA A 604 1.28 -13.08 -9.61
CA ALA A 604 2.64 -12.88 -10.04
C ALA A 604 3.56 -13.42 -8.95
N VAL A 605 4.26 -14.50 -9.26
CA VAL A 605 5.15 -15.20 -8.33
C VAL A 605 6.59 -15.02 -8.78
N GLU A 606 7.45 -14.57 -7.86
CA GLU A 606 8.90 -14.55 -8.05
C GLU A 606 9.53 -15.52 -7.06
N VAL A 607 10.30 -16.48 -7.57
CA VAL A 607 11.00 -17.47 -6.77
C VAL A 607 12.50 -17.28 -6.93
N VAL A 608 13.19 -17.07 -5.82
CA VAL A 608 14.66 -16.90 -5.79
C VAL A 608 15.27 -18.16 -5.17
N ILE A 609 16.10 -18.85 -5.92
CA ILE A 609 16.66 -20.14 -5.55
C ILE A 609 18.11 -20.27 -6.02
N PRO A 610 18.95 -21.09 -5.37
CA PRO A 610 20.21 -21.53 -5.93
C PRO A 610 20.00 -22.29 -7.25
N GLU A 611 20.95 -22.15 -8.19
CA GLU A 611 20.87 -22.74 -9.55
C GLU A 611 20.60 -24.26 -9.54
N GLU A 612 21.15 -24.97 -8.55
CA GLU A 612 20.99 -26.42 -8.43
C GLU A 612 19.54 -26.90 -8.28
N TYR A 613 18.60 -26.02 -7.80
CA TYR A 613 17.19 -26.34 -7.63
C TYR A 613 16.29 -25.86 -8.78
N LEU A 614 16.87 -25.21 -9.80
CA LEU A 614 16.10 -24.57 -10.86
C LEU A 614 15.15 -25.55 -11.57
N GLY A 615 15.65 -26.75 -11.93
CA GLY A 615 14.85 -27.76 -12.64
C GLY A 615 13.64 -28.24 -11.84
N ASP A 616 13.84 -28.52 -10.56
CA ASP A 616 12.79 -29.01 -9.67
C ASP A 616 11.72 -27.94 -9.43
N ILE A 617 12.13 -26.70 -9.24
CA ILE A 617 11.21 -25.58 -9.00
C ILE A 617 10.43 -25.24 -10.27
N MET A 618 11.06 -25.25 -11.44
CA MET A 618 10.37 -25.07 -12.71
C MET A 618 9.30 -26.14 -12.94
N GLY A 619 9.65 -27.40 -12.67
CA GLY A 619 8.70 -28.52 -12.72
C GLY A 619 7.55 -28.35 -11.73
N ASN A 620 7.85 -27.88 -10.53
CA ASN A 620 6.82 -27.63 -9.49
C ASN A 620 5.87 -26.51 -9.89
N ILE A 621 6.38 -25.36 -10.34
CA ILE A 621 5.56 -24.23 -10.81
C ILE A 621 4.65 -24.69 -11.96
N THR A 622 5.18 -25.44 -12.92
CA THR A 622 4.39 -25.96 -14.04
C THR A 622 3.30 -26.93 -13.57
N SER A 623 3.60 -27.81 -12.60
CA SER A 623 2.61 -28.72 -12.02
C SER A 623 1.47 -28.00 -11.30
N ARG A 624 1.73 -26.79 -10.84
CA ARG A 624 0.75 -25.88 -10.21
C ARG A 624 0.00 -25.01 -11.23
N ARG A 625 0.01 -25.38 -12.50
CA ARG A 625 -0.59 -24.60 -13.59
C ARG A 625 0.07 -23.25 -13.80
N GLY A 626 1.29 -23.08 -13.28
CA GLY A 626 2.05 -21.85 -13.44
C GLY A 626 2.59 -21.70 -14.87
N ARG A 627 2.50 -20.49 -15.38
CA ARG A 627 3.10 -20.07 -16.65
C ARG A 627 4.35 -19.25 -16.34
N VAL A 628 5.51 -19.79 -16.68
CA VAL A 628 6.77 -19.05 -16.50
C VAL A 628 6.84 -17.91 -17.49
N ASP A 629 7.04 -16.72 -16.98
CA ASP A 629 7.15 -15.46 -17.73
C ASP A 629 8.61 -15.08 -18.02
N GLY A 630 9.52 -15.37 -17.09
CA GLY A 630 10.92 -15.06 -17.24
C GLY A 630 11.82 -15.78 -16.26
N MET A 631 13.12 -15.80 -16.60
CA MET A 631 14.18 -16.27 -15.73
C MET A 631 15.36 -15.32 -15.81
N GLU A 632 16.00 -15.06 -14.67
CA GLU A 632 17.14 -14.17 -14.58
C GLU A 632 18.16 -14.74 -13.60
N ALA A 633 19.42 -14.75 -14.00
CA ALA A 633 20.51 -15.07 -13.08
C ALA A 633 20.88 -13.82 -12.25
N ARG A 634 20.91 -13.97 -10.94
CA ARG A 634 21.23 -12.89 -10.01
C ARG A 634 22.32 -13.36 -9.05
N GLY A 635 23.58 -13.08 -9.40
CA GLY A 635 24.73 -13.62 -8.67
C GLY A 635 24.74 -15.15 -8.69
N ASN A 636 24.74 -15.78 -7.52
CA ASN A 636 24.68 -17.24 -7.38
C ASN A 636 23.24 -17.78 -7.27
N ALA A 637 22.24 -16.94 -7.48
CA ALA A 637 20.85 -17.32 -7.44
C ALA A 637 20.19 -17.21 -8.81
N GLN A 638 19.14 -18.00 -9.01
CA GLN A 638 18.24 -17.90 -10.14
C GLN A 638 16.91 -17.35 -9.67
N VAL A 639 16.38 -16.40 -10.42
CA VAL A 639 15.08 -15.80 -10.20
C VAL A 639 14.13 -16.31 -11.26
N VAL A 640 13.07 -16.98 -10.85
CA VAL A 640 12.00 -17.48 -11.72
C VAL A 640 10.76 -16.64 -11.52
N ARG A 641 10.26 -16.02 -12.57
CA ARG A 641 8.99 -15.27 -12.57
C ARG A 641 7.93 -16.09 -13.27
N ALA A 642 6.77 -16.18 -12.65
CA ALA A 642 5.65 -16.95 -13.19
C ALA A 642 4.31 -16.36 -12.75
N PHE A 643 3.27 -16.61 -13.56
CA PHE A 643 1.88 -16.42 -13.15
C PHE A 643 1.29 -17.76 -12.74
N VAL A 644 0.78 -17.84 -11.51
CA VAL A 644 0.23 -19.08 -10.96
C VAL A 644 -1.13 -18.81 -10.35
N PRO A 645 -2.15 -19.64 -10.57
CA PRO A 645 -3.45 -19.49 -9.93
C PRO A 645 -3.30 -19.55 -8.40
N LEU A 646 -3.97 -18.65 -7.68
CA LEU A 646 -3.92 -18.61 -6.21
C LEU A 646 -4.32 -19.95 -5.59
N ALA A 647 -5.32 -20.62 -6.14
CA ALA A 647 -5.76 -21.94 -5.69
C ALA A 647 -4.63 -22.99 -5.66
N ASN A 648 -3.63 -22.84 -6.53
CA ASN A 648 -2.50 -23.77 -6.63
C ASN A 648 -1.27 -23.31 -5.81
N MET A 649 -1.33 -22.14 -5.18
CA MET A 649 -0.23 -21.60 -4.36
C MET A 649 -0.31 -21.99 -2.88
N PHE A 650 -1.46 -22.49 -2.41
CA PHE A 650 -1.58 -22.90 -1.02
C PHE A 650 -0.57 -24.01 -0.67
N GLY A 651 0.11 -23.83 0.46
CA GLY A 651 1.19 -24.74 0.90
C GLY A 651 2.49 -24.65 0.09
N TYR A 652 2.61 -23.71 -0.85
CA TYR A 652 3.82 -23.56 -1.67
C TYR A 652 5.06 -23.23 -0.85
N ALA A 653 4.94 -22.38 0.17
CA ALA A 653 6.05 -22.03 1.07
C ALA A 653 6.72 -23.25 1.69
N THR A 654 5.92 -24.19 2.20
CA THR A 654 6.40 -25.45 2.78
C THR A 654 7.09 -26.32 1.74
N HIS A 655 6.50 -26.41 0.55
CA HIS A 655 7.08 -27.20 -0.54
C HIS A 655 8.43 -26.61 -1.02
N LEU A 656 8.50 -25.30 -1.21
CA LEU A 656 9.71 -24.60 -1.62
C LEU A 656 10.83 -24.77 -0.59
N ARG A 657 10.56 -24.56 0.70
CA ARG A 657 11.52 -24.72 1.78
C ARG A 657 12.04 -26.17 1.86
N SER A 658 11.15 -27.14 1.77
CA SER A 658 11.51 -28.56 1.76
C SER A 658 12.35 -28.91 0.53
N GLY A 659 11.96 -28.48 -0.65
CA GLY A 659 12.66 -28.78 -1.91
C GLY A 659 13.99 -28.06 -2.09
N THR A 660 14.23 -26.96 -1.37
CA THR A 660 15.47 -26.15 -1.47
C THR A 660 16.31 -26.17 -0.19
N GLN A 661 16.01 -27.06 0.74
CA GLN A 661 16.69 -27.15 2.06
C GLN A 661 16.67 -25.81 2.82
N GLY A 662 15.57 -25.06 2.71
CA GLY A 662 15.38 -23.77 3.34
C GLY A 662 16.03 -22.57 2.61
N ARG A 663 16.69 -22.81 1.48
CA ARG A 663 17.43 -21.75 0.76
C ARG A 663 16.57 -21.00 -0.27
N GLY A 664 15.41 -21.54 -0.65
CA GLY A 664 14.48 -20.88 -1.57
C GLY A 664 13.57 -19.89 -0.84
N VAL A 665 13.39 -18.73 -1.44
CA VAL A 665 12.40 -17.75 -1.02
C VAL A 665 11.49 -17.42 -2.18
N TYR A 666 10.25 -17.04 -1.90
CA TYR A 666 9.32 -16.57 -2.93
C TYR A 666 8.53 -15.39 -2.43
N THR A 667 8.05 -14.62 -3.39
CA THR A 667 7.06 -13.59 -3.19
C THR A 667 5.92 -13.83 -4.16
N MET A 668 4.71 -13.48 -3.78
CA MET A 668 3.57 -13.48 -4.68
C MET A 668 2.70 -12.28 -4.42
N GLN A 669 2.12 -11.77 -5.48
CA GLN A 669 1.15 -10.69 -5.42
C GLN A 669 0.03 -10.95 -6.42
N PHE A 670 -1.16 -10.44 -6.13
CA PHE A 670 -2.24 -10.48 -7.12
C PHE A 670 -1.83 -9.66 -8.35
N ASP A 671 -2.05 -10.22 -9.54
CA ASP A 671 -1.77 -9.54 -10.80
C ASP A 671 -3.07 -9.27 -11.57
N HIS A 672 -3.77 -10.31 -11.98
CA HIS A 672 -4.99 -10.22 -12.77
C HIS A 672 -5.92 -11.40 -12.56
N TYR A 673 -7.11 -11.33 -13.12
CA TYR A 673 -8.02 -12.47 -13.22
C TYR A 673 -7.87 -13.16 -14.58
N GLU A 674 -7.83 -14.48 -14.62
CA GLU A 674 -7.78 -15.28 -15.85
C GLU A 674 -8.87 -16.34 -15.84
N GLU A 675 -9.33 -16.74 -17.01
CA GLU A 675 -10.39 -17.71 -17.14
C GLU A 675 -9.95 -19.11 -16.66
N VAL A 676 -10.79 -19.71 -15.82
CA VAL A 676 -10.58 -21.06 -15.29
C VAL A 676 -10.77 -22.12 -16.40
N PRO A 677 -9.87 -23.11 -16.53
CA PRO A 677 -10.08 -24.24 -17.45
C PRO A 677 -11.42 -24.91 -17.23
N LYS A 678 -12.07 -25.32 -18.31
CA LYS A 678 -13.45 -25.86 -18.31
C LYS A 678 -13.69 -26.97 -17.29
N SER A 679 -12.74 -27.90 -17.15
CA SER A 679 -12.85 -29.02 -16.20
C SER A 679 -12.90 -28.53 -14.75
N ILE A 680 -12.09 -27.54 -14.40
CA ILE A 680 -12.04 -26.97 -13.06
C ILE A 680 -13.26 -26.07 -12.82
N ALA A 681 -13.70 -25.32 -13.83
CA ALA A 681 -14.90 -24.51 -13.75
C ALA A 681 -16.14 -25.39 -13.43
N GLU A 682 -16.26 -26.53 -14.06
CA GLU A 682 -17.34 -27.50 -13.78
C GLU A 682 -17.31 -28.01 -12.34
N GLU A 683 -16.12 -28.26 -11.78
CA GLU A 683 -15.96 -28.66 -10.38
C GLU A 683 -16.38 -27.54 -9.42
N ILE A 684 -15.94 -26.30 -9.69
CA ILE A 684 -16.29 -25.11 -8.90
C ILE A 684 -17.80 -24.88 -8.91
N ILE A 685 -18.45 -24.91 -10.09
CA ILE A 685 -19.89 -24.75 -10.23
C ILE A 685 -20.64 -25.83 -9.44
N LYS A 686 -20.17 -27.09 -9.52
CA LYS A 686 -20.78 -28.18 -8.79
C LYS A 686 -20.63 -28.10 -7.29
N ALA A 687 -19.46 -27.65 -6.80
CA ALA A 687 -19.16 -27.46 -5.38
C ALA A 687 -20.03 -26.38 -4.74
N ASN A 688 -20.32 -25.29 -5.48
CA ASN A 688 -21.16 -24.19 -5.01
C ASN A 688 -22.67 -24.39 -5.25
N GLY A 689 -23.08 -25.63 -5.53
CA GLY A 689 -24.51 -25.94 -5.70
C GLY A 689 -25.10 -25.26 -6.92
N GLY A 690 -24.33 -25.29 -8.06
CA GLY A 690 -24.65 -24.59 -9.28
C GLY A 690 -26.14 -24.44 -9.50
N ASN A 691 -26.60 -23.25 -9.88
CA ASN A 691 -28.01 -22.87 -9.99
C ASN A 691 -28.82 -23.79 -10.93
N ASN A 692 -28.95 -25.08 -10.56
CA ASN A 692 -29.95 -26.02 -11.05
C ASN A 692 -31.21 -25.92 -10.15
N LYS A 693 -31.74 -24.71 -10.00
CA LYS A 693 -33.18 -24.57 -9.84
C LYS A 693 -33.72 -24.15 -11.21
N GLU A 694 -33.96 -25.18 -12.03
CA GLU A 694 -35.05 -25.11 -12.99
C GLU A 694 -36.32 -24.81 -12.17
N ASP A 695 -36.81 -23.54 -12.28
CA ASP A 695 -38.23 -23.22 -12.17
C ASP A 695 -38.49 -21.92 -12.96
#